data_4c693db8408282fadb32a6595033e30d
#
_entry.id   4c693db8408282fadb32a6595033e30d
#
_cell.length_a   1.000
_cell.length_b   1.000
_cell.length_c   1.000
_cell.angle_alpha   90.00
_cell.angle_beta   90.00
_cell.angle_gamma   90.00
#
_symmetry.space_group_name_H-M   'P 1'
#
loop_
_entity.id
_entity.type
_entity.pdbx_description
1 polymer ?
#
loop_
_entity_poly.entity_id
_entity_poly.type
_entity_poly.pdbx_seq_one_letter_code
_entity_poly.pdbx_strand_id
1 'polypeptide(L)'
;DEVGKVMMSQLSKQKVTDRHGKQVDQESFNSIYMMADSGARGSAAQIRQLAGMRGLMAKPDGSIIETPITANFREGLNVLQYFISTHGARKGLADTALKTANSGYLTRRLVDVTQDLVVTEEDCGTHNGMNQRALVEGGEVIESLRDRILGRVTAIEVQHPETQQQLIGAAVLLDEDLLDVIEAAGVDEVKVRTALTCDTRFGICGKCYGRDLGRGGLINVGEAIGVIAAQSIGEPGTQLTMRTFHIGGAASRAAIASSVDAKSDGVVGFNATMRYVTNSKGELVVISRSGEILISDHHGRERERHKVPYGALLSIKADQSVKAGTVLANWDPLTRPIITEFAGKAKFENVEEGVTVAKQLDEVTGLSTLVVIDPKRRGSAKVVRPQVKLLDAAAHEVKIPGTDHSVTIGFPIGSLVQIRDGQDLAPGEVLARIPVEGQKTRDITGGLPRVAELFEARTPKDKGTLAEMTGTVSFGKETKGKVRLQITDPEGKVYEELVLKEKNIVVHEGQVVNKGESVVDGPADPQDILRLLGIEELARYIVDEVQDVYRLQGVKINDKHIEVIVRQMLRRVAIANPGDTAYIAGEQVERSELLDTNDRMLKEGKMTATHADVLLGITKASLSTDSFISAASFQETTRVLTEAAIMGKRDELRGLKENVIVGRLIPAGTGMAFHEARKTKEAMDDAERRSIALQEAEELAAVQLAQVDAATAAGPSGE
;
A
#
# COMPACT_ATOMS: atom_id res chain seq x y z
N ASP A 1 30.58 8.39 -0.87
CA ASP A 1 30.17 6.99 -0.70
C ASP A 1 31.32 6.01 -0.97
N GLU A 2 32.13 6.17 -2.03
CA GLU A 2 33.30 5.33 -2.31
C GLU A 2 34.28 5.27 -1.15
N VAL A 3 34.66 6.41 -0.58
CA VAL A 3 35.56 6.48 0.60
C VAL A 3 34.95 5.68 1.76
N GLY A 4 33.66 5.77 1.99
CA GLY A 4 32.98 4.99 3.03
C GLY A 4 33.01 3.47 2.76
N LYS A 5 32.79 3.05 1.52
CA LYS A 5 32.87 1.64 1.12
C LYS A 5 34.29 1.07 1.27
N VAL A 6 35.30 1.81 0.79
CA VAL A 6 36.71 1.42 0.91
C VAL A 6 37.12 1.33 2.38
N MET A 7 36.74 2.30 3.20
CA MET A 7 37.02 2.30 4.62
C MET A 7 36.39 1.10 5.34
N MET A 8 35.13 0.80 5.09
CA MET A 8 34.44 -0.35 5.67
C MET A 8 35.08 -1.68 5.20
N SER A 9 35.40 -1.78 3.91
CA SER A 9 36.12 -2.92 3.35
C SER A 9 37.50 -3.16 3.97
N GLN A 10 38.23 -2.09 4.28
CA GLN A 10 39.53 -2.19 4.98
C GLN A 10 39.38 -2.56 6.45
N LEU A 11 38.34 -2.07 7.12
CA LEU A 11 38.05 -2.40 8.52
C LEU A 11 37.52 -3.83 8.68
N SER A 12 36.88 -4.40 7.66
CA SER A 12 36.31 -5.74 7.70
C SER A 12 37.32 -6.87 7.63
N LYS A 13 38.54 -6.61 7.10
CA LYS A 13 39.54 -7.63 6.85
C LYS A 13 40.85 -7.35 7.64
N GLN A 14 41.37 -8.39 8.23
CA GLN A 14 42.66 -8.36 8.93
C GLN A 14 43.58 -9.46 8.38
N LYS A 15 44.81 -9.10 8.02
CA LYS A 15 45.80 -10.07 7.58
C LYS A 15 46.42 -10.78 8.77
N VAL A 16 46.22 -12.06 8.89
CA VAL A 16 46.78 -12.92 9.95
C VAL A 16 47.70 -13.96 9.32
N THR A 17 48.82 -14.18 9.97
CA THR A 17 49.78 -15.21 9.53
C THR A 17 49.33 -16.57 10.07
N ASP A 18 48.96 -17.48 9.19
CA ASP A 18 48.58 -18.84 9.53
C ASP A 18 49.78 -19.65 10.09
N ARG A 19 49.51 -20.79 10.74
CA ARG A 19 50.50 -21.71 11.32
C ARG A 19 51.57 -22.15 10.32
N HIS A 20 51.29 -22.02 9.02
CA HIS A 20 52.20 -22.34 7.92
C HIS A 20 52.98 -21.11 7.38
N GLY A 21 52.98 -19.96 8.07
CA GLY A 21 53.69 -18.74 7.65
C GLY A 21 53.05 -17.99 6.48
N LYS A 22 51.84 -18.39 6.01
CA LYS A 22 51.15 -17.77 4.91
C LYS A 22 50.20 -16.69 5.45
N GLN A 23 50.20 -15.51 4.84
CA GLN A 23 49.22 -14.46 5.18
C GLN A 23 47.86 -14.81 4.58
N VAL A 24 46.85 -14.92 5.44
CA VAL A 24 45.47 -15.19 5.09
C VAL A 24 44.62 -14.02 5.56
N ASP A 25 43.68 -13.57 4.73
CA ASP A 25 42.68 -12.57 5.10
C ASP A 25 41.65 -13.21 6.02
N GLN A 26 41.51 -12.71 7.23
CA GLN A 26 40.52 -13.11 8.23
C GLN A 26 39.60 -11.96 8.51
N GLU A 27 38.34 -12.23 8.92
CA GLU A 27 37.44 -11.21 9.45
C GLU A 27 38.06 -10.47 10.61
N SER A 28 37.92 -9.16 10.60
CA SER A 28 38.55 -8.29 11.58
C SER A 28 37.89 -8.37 12.95
N PHE A 29 38.68 -8.54 14.01
CA PHE A 29 38.23 -8.41 15.39
C PHE A 29 38.24 -6.96 15.90
N ASN A 30 38.22 -5.98 15.00
CA ASN A 30 38.12 -4.59 15.39
C ASN A 30 36.76 -4.34 16.06
N SER A 31 36.78 -3.89 17.32
CA SER A 31 35.60 -3.68 18.14
C SER A 31 34.60 -2.68 17.52
N ILE A 32 35.11 -1.65 16.82
CA ILE A 32 34.27 -0.64 16.14
C ILE A 32 33.55 -1.27 14.96
N TYR A 33 34.27 -2.06 14.15
CA TYR A 33 33.66 -2.79 13.03
C TYR A 33 32.62 -3.79 13.52
N MET A 34 32.95 -4.60 14.53
CA MET A 34 32.04 -5.60 15.10
C MET A 34 30.74 -4.97 15.63
N MET A 35 30.84 -3.83 16.32
CA MET A 35 29.65 -3.13 16.83
C MET A 35 28.79 -2.56 15.72
N ALA A 36 29.38 -2.03 14.66
CA ALA A 36 28.65 -1.45 13.54
C ALA A 36 28.06 -2.52 12.61
N ASP A 37 28.79 -3.61 12.38
CA ASP A 37 28.36 -4.74 11.55
C ASP A 37 27.22 -5.51 12.20
N SER A 38 27.33 -5.80 13.49
CA SER A 38 26.27 -6.45 14.27
C SER A 38 25.04 -5.57 14.52
N GLY A 39 25.10 -4.27 14.22
CA GLY A 39 24.02 -3.33 14.53
C GLY A 39 23.84 -2.99 16.00
N ALA A 40 24.72 -3.47 16.89
CA ALA A 40 24.62 -3.23 18.32
C ALA A 40 24.78 -1.73 18.67
N ARG A 41 25.72 -1.05 18.03
CA ARG A 41 25.93 0.41 18.21
C ARG A 41 26.60 1.03 16.99
N GLY A 42 26.04 2.11 16.50
CA GLY A 42 26.57 2.85 15.36
C GLY A 42 26.17 2.27 14.01
N SER A 43 26.52 2.98 12.96
CA SER A 43 26.29 2.58 11.57
C SER A 43 27.51 2.95 10.72
N ALA A 44 27.63 2.35 9.53
CA ALA A 44 28.69 2.69 8.56
C ALA A 44 28.72 4.19 8.24
N ALA A 45 27.56 4.85 8.18
CA ALA A 45 27.43 6.30 7.96
C ALA A 45 28.05 7.12 9.10
N GLN A 46 27.87 6.69 10.36
CA GLN A 46 28.46 7.36 11.52
C GLN A 46 29.96 7.17 11.56
N ILE A 47 30.47 5.96 11.26
CA ILE A 47 31.92 5.70 11.16
C ILE A 47 32.55 6.55 10.07
N ARG A 48 31.88 6.69 8.90
CA ARG A 48 32.33 7.56 7.82
C ARG A 48 32.48 9.03 8.28
N GLN A 49 31.56 9.54 9.07
CA GLN A 49 31.62 10.91 9.58
C GLN A 49 32.73 11.08 10.62
N LEU A 50 33.06 10.03 11.38
CA LEU A 50 34.08 10.08 12.41
C LEU A 50 35.51 9.98 11.84
N ALA A 51 35.74 9.12 10.84
CA ALA A 51 37.04 8.77 10.33
C ALA A 51 37.26 8.99 8.82
N GLY A 52 36.19 9.20 8.06
CA GLY A 52 36.23 9.43 6.62
C GLY A 52 35.99 10.90 6.24
N MET A 53 34.95 11.16 5.48
CA MET A 53 34.49 12.51 5.13
C MET A 53 33.04 12.71 5.53
N ARG A 54 32.70 13.89 6.04
CA ARG A 54 31.32 14.17 6.42
C ARG A 54 30.37 14.32 5.24
N GLY A 55 30.80 15.00 4.15
CA GLY A 55 30.07 15.13 2.90
C GLY A 55 29.20 16.37 2.77
N LEU A 56 28.18 16.30 1.89
CA LEU A 56 27.28 17.40 1.61
C LEU A 56 26.25 17.58 2.73
N MET A 57 25.94 18.86 3.04
CA MET A 57 24.97 19.25 4.05
C MET A 57 23.72 19.84 3.44
N ALA A 58 22.57 19.59 4.07
CA ALA A 58 21.30 20.18 3.68
C ALA A 58 21.02 21.46 4.48
N LYS A 59 20.47 22.48 3.80
CA LYS A 59 19.85 23.66 4.43
C LYS A 59 18.53 23.30 5.13
N PRO A 60 18.00 24.18 5.99
CA PRO A 60 16.71 23.97 6.61
C PRO A 60 15.54 23.82 5.61
N ASP A 61 15.62 24.45 4.45
CA ASP A 61 14.65 24.36 3.35
C ASP A 61 14.70 23.04 2.56
N GLY A 62 15.71 22.20 2.83
CA GLY A 62 15.93 20.92 2.15
C GLY A 62 16.89 21.00 0.96
N SER A 63 17.28 22.18 0.50
CA SER A 63 18.29 22.33 -0.55
C SER A 63 19.67 21.90 -0.06
N ILE A 64 20.50 21.40 -0.97
CA ILE A 64 21.85 20.93 -0.66
C ILE A 64 22.83 22.08 -0.79
N ILE A 65 23.73 22.21 0.17
CA ILE A 65 24.84 23.16 0.11
C ILE A 65 25.91 22.54 -0.81
N GLU A 66 26.28 23.26 -1.88
CA GLU A 66 27.21 22.76 -2.89
C GLU A 66 28.61 22.46 -2.36
N THR A 67 29.07 23.21 -1.36
CA THR A 67 30.38 23.00 -0.74
C THR A 67 30.37 21.83 0.23
N PRO A 68 31.05 20.71 -0.08
CA PRO A 68 31.08 19.54 0.81
C PRO A 68 32.01 19.76 2.01
N ILE A 69 31.71 19.10 3.13
CA ILE A 69 32.61 19.02 4.26
C ILE A 69 33.55 17.83 4.03
N THR A 70 34.80 18.12 3.71
CA THR A 70 35.82 17.10 3.44
C THR A 70 36.52 16.60 4.71
N ALA A 71 36.49 17.37 5.78
CA ALA A 71 37.03 16.99 7.08
C ALA A 71 36.12 16.00 7.85
N ASN A 72 36.70 15.22 8.72
CA ASN A 72 36.02 14.35 9.66
C ASN A 72 36.05 14.92 11.09
N PHE A 73 35.29 14.30 11.98
CA PHE A 73 35.27 14.76 13.39
C PHE A 73 36.59 14.55 14.13
N ARG A 74 37.39 13.57 13.73
CA ARG A 74 38.70 13.30 14.36
C ARG A 74 39.74 14.36 14.02
N GLU A 75 39.76 14.83 12.77
CA GLU A 75 40.67 15.92 12.32
C GLU A 75 40.19 17.28 12.82
N GLY A 76 38.90 17.41 13.04
CA GLY A 76 38.25 18.68 13.39
C GLY A 76 37.79 19.45 12.17
N LEU A 77 36.67 20.18 12.32
CA LEU A 77 36.07 21.01 11.29
C LEU A 77 36.65 22.44 11.38
N ASN A 78 36.81 23.09 10.25
CA ASN A 78 37.08 24.53 10.27
C ASN A 78 35.80 25.31 10.65
N VAL A 79 35.93 26.59 10.94
CA VAL A 79 34.80 27.43 11.44
C VAL A 79 33.62 27.44 10.46
N LEU A 80 33.88 27.55 9.16
CA LEU A 80 32.85 27.56 8.13
C LEU A 80 32.10 26.19 8.05
N GLN A 81 32.87 25.10 8.05
CA GLN A 81 32.30 23.75 8.00
C GLN A 81 31.48 23.44 9.27
N TYR A 82 31.95 23.90 10.42
CA TYR A 82 31.19 23.80 11.67
C TYR A 82 29.88 24.57 11.60
N PHE A 83 29.92 25.85 11.11
CA PHE A 83 28.72 26.67 10.95
C PHE A 83 27.70 26.02 9.99
N ILE A 84 28.14 25.52 8.84
CA ILE A 84 27.29 24.79 7.90
C ILE A 84 26.66 23.57 8.59
N SER A 85 27.40 22.83 9.40
CA SER A 85 26.91 21.66 10.07
C SER A 85 25.87 21.95 11.17
N THR A 86 25.89 23.17 11.74
CA THR A 86 24.89 23.57 12.76
C THR A 86 23.47 23.65 12.21
N HIS A 87 23.29 23.95 10.92
CA HIS A 87 21.98 23.97 10.29
C HIS A 87 21.31 22.59 10.34
N GLY A 88 22.07 21.54 9.99
CA GLY A 88 21.57 20.17 10.05
C GLY A 88 21.29 19.70 11.48
N ALA A 89 22.16 20.06 12.43
CA ALA A 89 21.97 19.74 13.84
C ALA A 89 20.70 20.40 14.42
N ARG A 90 20.51 21.71 14.18
CA ARG A 90 19.32 22.45 14.66
C ARG A 90 18.04 21.87 14.05
N LYS A 91 18.01 21.62 12.74
CA LYS A 91 16.88 20.99 12.08
C LYS A 91 16.59 19.62 12.69
N GLY A 92 17.62 18.80 12.91
CA GLY A 92 17.46 17.49 13.52
C GLY A 92 16.85 17.53 14.93
N LEU A 93 17.24 18.49 15.78
CA LEU A 93 16.67 18.68 17.10
C LEU A 93 15.21 19.13 17.04
N ALA A 94 14.88 20.10 16.19
CA ALA A 94 13.49 20.56 16.00
C ALA A 94 12.59 19.45 15.46
N ASP A 95 13.07 18.73 14.45
CA ASP A 95 12.35 17.60 13.87
C ASP A 95 12.09 16.51 14.92
N THR A 96 13.05 16.19 15.79
CA THR A 96 12.88 15.18 16.84
C THR A 96 11.80 15.59 17.84
N ALA A 97 11.76 16.85 18.28
CA ALA A 97 10.76 17.33 19.21
C ALA A 97 9.33 17.23 18.63
N LEU A 98 9.15 17.67 17.37
CA LEU A 98 7.85 17.60 16.69
C LEU A 98 7.38 16.16 16.43
N LYS A 99 8.30 15.27 16.10
CA LYS A 99 8.02 13.85 15.84
C LYS A 99 7.50 13.11 17.04
N THR A 100 8.09 13.34 18.20
CA THR A 100 7.67 12.68 19.42
C THR A 100 6.18 12.92 19.69
N ALA A 101 5.72 14.16 19.49
CA ALA A 101 4.30 14.49 19.63
C ALA A 101 3.41 13.80 18.59
N ASN A 102 3.82 13.82 17.31
CA ASN A 102 3.06 13.20 16.21
C ASN A 102 3.00 11.67 16.33
N SER A 103 4.11 11.04 16.72
CA SER A 103 4.18 9.60 16.97
C SER A 103 3.30 9.19 18.13
N GLY A 104 3.34 9.94 19.25
CA GLY A 104 2.48 9.69 20.40
C GLY A 104 1.00 9.84 20.06
N TYR A 105 0.64 10.83 19.26
CA TYR A 105 -0.74 11.03 18.81
C TYR A 105 -1.20 9.91 17.85
N LEU A 106 -0.34 9.44 16.93
CA LEU A 106 -0.67 8.29 16.09
C LEU A 106 -0.91 7.04 16.92
N THR A 107 0.02 6.74 17.86
CA THR A 107 -0.11 5.58 18.75
C THR A 107 -1.41 5.62 19.55
N ARG A 108 -1.77 6.78 20.12
CA ARG A 108 -3.04 6.95 20.81
C ARG A 108 -4.23 6.63 19.93
N ARG A 109 -4.28 7.14 18.70
CA ARG A 109 -5.38 6.86 17.75
C ARG A 109 -5.47 5.37 17.41
N LEU A 110 -4.32 4.70 17.20
CA LEU A 110 -4.27 3.27 16.94
C LEU A 110 -4.79 2.47 18.14
N VAL A 111 -4.39 2.80 19.36
CA VAL A 111 -4.91 2.16 20.58
C VAL A 111 -6.42 2.36 20.70
N ASP A 112 -6.91 3.57 20.46
CA ASP A 112 -8.34 3.87 20.61
C ASP A 112 -9.23 3.07 19.60
N VAL A 113 -8.73 2.79 18.39
CA VAL A 113 -9.50 2.02 17.40
C VAL A 113 -9.46 0.51 17.64
N THR A 114 -8.38 -0.01 18.28
CA THR A 114 -8.16 -1.44 18.41
C THR A 114 -8.33 -1.99 19.83
N GLN A 115 -8.58 -1.14 20.81
CA GLN A 115 -8.58 -1.51 22.23
C GLN A 115 -9.59 -2.61 22.61
N ASP A 116 -10.65 -2.77 21.85
CA ASP A 116 -11.69 -3.78 22.06
C ASP A 116 -11.36 -5.15 21.43
N LEU A 117 -10.26 -5.24 20.68
CA LEU A 117 -9.90 -6.46 19.97
C LEU A 117 -9.08 -7.40 20.86
N VAL A 118 -9.73 -8.48 21.29
CA VAL A 118 -9.19 -9.51 22.17
C VAL A 118 -9.36 -10.88 21.51
N VAL A 119 -8.51 -11.85 21.83
CA VAL A 119 -8.71 -13.26 21.43
C VAL A 119 -9.81 -13.85 22.28
N THR A 120 -10.93 -14.23 21.67
CA THR A 120 -12.13 -14.70 22.39
C THR A 120 -12.33 -16.21 22.33
N GLU A 121 -11.84 -16.86 21.28
CA GLU A 121 -11.99 -18.30 21.06
C GLU A 121 -10.73 -18.90 20.43
N GLU A 122 -10.57 -20.22 20.50
CA GLU A 122 -9.40 -20.90 19.94
C GLU A 122 -9.47 -21.01 18.41
N ASP A 123 -10.63 -21.42 17.87
CA ASP A 123 -10.81 -21.65 16.43
C ASP A 123 -12.22 -21.30 15.97
N CYS A 124 -12.34 -20.43 14.95
CA CYS A 124 -13.62 -20.10 14.32
C CYS A 124 -14.03 -21.07 13.21
N GLY A 125 -13.18 -22.05 12.85
CA GLY A 125 -13.46 -23.06 11.82
C GLY A 125 -13.45 -22.56 10.38
N THR A 126 -13.02 -21.34 10.11
CA THR A 126 -12.99 -20.77 8.74
C THR A 126 -11.95 -21.45 7.86
N HIS A 127 -12.27 -21.62 6.57
CA HIS A 127 -11.32 -22.01 5.51
C HIS A 127 -10.89 -20.81 4.66
N ASN A 128 -11.39 -19.61 4.98
CA ASN A 128 -11.00 -18.39 4.31
C ASN A 128 -9.59 -17.96 4.74
N GLY A 129 -8.82 -17.43 3.81
CA GLY A 129 -7.47 -17.00 4.07
C GLY A 129 -6.95 -16.15 2.94
N MET A 130 -5.79 -15.55 3.13
CA MET A 130 -5.10 -14.77 2.11
C MET A 130 -3.92 -15.56 1.55
N ASN A 131 -3.71 -15.43 0.26
CA ASN A 131 -2.56 -16.01 -0.42
C ASN A 131 -1.33 -15.17 -0.13
N GLN A 132 -0.28 -15.80 0.40
CA GLN A 132 1.01 -15.19 0.67
C GLN A 132 2.06 -15.71 -0.31
N ARG A 133 2.83 -14.76 -0.88
CA ARG A 133 3.97 -15.00 -1.77
C ARG A 133 5.18 -14.23 -1.28
N ALA A 134 6.37 -14.61 -1.75
CA ALA A 134 7.57 -13.80 -1.55
C ALA A 134 7.39 -12.42 -2.18
N LEU A 135 7.87 -11.38 -1.49
CA LEU A 135 7.89 -10.03 -2.04
C LEU A 135 9.18 -9.84 -2.83
N VAL A 136 9.05 -9.71 -4.14
CA VAL A 136 10.17 -9.54 -5.08
C VAL A 136 10.04 -8.19 -5.77
N GLU A 137 11.01 -7.30 -5.61
CA GLU A 137 11.10 -6.03 -6.34
C GLU A 137 12.44 -5.92 -7.04
N GLY A 138 12.40 -5.57 -8.33
CA GLY A 138 13.63 -5.40 -9.11
C GLY A 138 14.55 -6.62 -9.15
N GLY A 139 13.99 -7.85 -9.05
CA GLY A 139 14.74 -9.11 -9.03
C GLY A 139 15.45 -9.40 -7.70
N GLU A 140 15.23 -8.62 -6.68
CA GLU A 140 15.70 -8.89 -5.31
C GLU A 140 14.53 -9.30 -4.43
N VAL A 141 14.69 -10.41 -3.71
CA VAL A 141 13.72 -10.86 -2.72
C VAL A 141 13.85 -9.94 -1.51
N ILE A 142 12.91 -8.99 -1.36
CA ILE A 142 12.87 -8.06 -0.22
C ILE A 142 12.46 -8.80 1.03
N GLU A 143 11.43 -9.65 0.91
CA GLU A 143 10.93 -10.46 2.02
C GLU A 143 10.64 -11.88 1.51
N SER A 144 11.26 -12.88 2.16
CA SER A 144 11.08 -14.27 1.78
C SER A 144 9.66 -14.75 2.11
N LEU A 145 9.17 -15.76 1.39
CA LEU A 145 7.91 -16.41 1.73
C LEU A 145 7.96 -16.93 3.18
N ARG A 146 9.11 -17.46 3.61
CA ARG A 146 9.37 -17.93 4.96
C ARG A 146 9.04 -16.88 6.02
N ASP A 147 9.58 -15.66 5.87
CA ASP A 147 9.37 -14.58 6.84
C ASP A 147 7.89 -14.13 6.92
N ARG A 148 7.18 -14.17 5.78
CA ARG A 148 5.77 -13.75 5.71
C ARG A 148 4.79 -14.77 6.29
N ILE A 149 5.09 -16.07 6.19
CA ILE A 149 4.20 -17.14 6.67
C ILE A 149 4.59 -17.70 8.03
N LEU A 150 5.76 -17.39 8.56
CA LEU A 150 6.21 -17.85 9.88
C LEU A 150 5.21 -17.45 10.97
N GLY A 151 4.77 -18.44 11.75
CA GLY A 151 3.81 -18.24 12.84
C GLY A 151 2.38 -17.95 12.37
N ARG A 152 2.05 -18.20 11.10
CA ARG A 152 0.68 -18.21 10.57
C ARG A 152 0.09 -19.61 10.62
N VAL A 153 -1.21 -19.72 10.48
CA VAL A 153 -1.93 -20.99 10.40
C VAL A 153 -2.44 -21.18 8.97
N THR A 154 -2.28 -22.38 8.43
CA THR A 154 -2.76 -22.74 7.09
C THR A 154 -4.29 -22.64 7.00
N ALA A 155 -4.82 -22.03 5.94
CA ALA A 155 -6.26 -22.00 5.69
C ALA A 155 -6.74 -23.29 5.00
N ILE A 156 -5.95 -23.78 4.06
CA ILE A 156 -6.18 -25.02 3.30
C ILE A 156 -4.93 -25.89 3.38
N GLU A 157 -5.03 -27.10 2.91
CA GLU A 157 -3.89 -28.01 2.76
C GLU A 157 -2.84 -27.43 1.81
N VAL A 158 -1.57 -27.59 2.19
CA VAL A 158 -0.44 -27.24 1.33
C VAL A 158 -0.02 -28.50 0.57
N GLN A 159 -0.04 -28.43 -0.75
CA GLN A 159 0.30 -29.54 -1.64
C GLN A 159 1.63 -29.26 -2.35
N HIS A 160 2.35 -30.35 -2.64
CA HIS A 160 3.58 -30.27 -3.43
C HIS A 160 3.24 -29.89 -4.89
N PRO A 161 3.91 -28.87 -5.49
CA PRO A 161 3.54 -28.36 -6.80
C PRO A 161 3.64 -29.42 -7.93
N GLU A 162 4.58 -30.36 -7.85
CA GLU A 162 4.79 -31.37 -8.89
C GLU A 162 4.02 -32.68 -8.61
N THR A 163 4.06 -33.18 -7.36
CA THR A 163 3.49 -34.49 -7.03
C THR A 163 2.05 -34.43 -6.55
N GLN A 164 1.51 -33.24 -6.25
CA GLN A 164 0.20 -33.01 -5.67
C GLN A 164 -0.04 -33.76 -4.35
N GLN A 165 1.02 -34.25 -3.74
CA GLN A 165 0.93 -34.88 -2.42
C GLN A 165 0.75 -33.80 -1.34
N GLN A 166 -0.06 -34.11 -0.35
CA GLN A 166 -0.26 -33.23 0.81
C GLN A 166 1.04 -33.17 1.63
N LEU A 167 1.59 -31.97 1.80
CA LEU A 167 2.74 -31.70 2.64
C LEU A 167 2.31 -31.34 4.06
N ILE A 168 1.34 -30.43 4.19
CA ILE A 168 0.85 -29.90 5.45
C ILE A 168 -0.67 -29.85 5.41
N GLY A 169 -1.32 -30.25 6.50
CA GLY A 169 -2.78 -30.20 6.63
C GLY A 169 -3.32 -28.77 6.79
N ALA A 170 -4.66 -28.64 6.72
CA ALA A 170 -5.34 -27.40 7.04
C ALA A 170 -5.33 -27.12 8.55
N ALA A 171 -5.43 -25.86 8.95
CA ALA A 171 -5.48 -25.37 10.32
C ALA A 171 -4.27 -25.75 11.20
N VAL A 172 -3.08 -25.92 10.58
CA VAL A 172 -1.80 -26.20 11.24
C VAL A 172 -0.98 -24.92 11.40
N LEU A 173 -0.39 -24.72 12.58
CA LEU A 173 0.52 -23.60 12.84
C LEU A 173 1.86 -23.86 12.13
N LEU A 174 2.30 -22.92 11.30
CA LEU A 174 3.58 -23.00 10.61
C LEU A 174 4.72 -22.56 11.53
N ASP A 175 5.53 -23.51 11.92
CA ASP A 175 6.77 -23.33 12.67
C ASP A 175 7.99 -23.45 11.74
N GLU A 176 9.18 -23.26 12.30
CA GLU A 176 10.44 -23.26 11.56
C GLU A 176 10.67 -24.59 10.81
N ASP A 177 10.35 -25.73 11.42
CA ASP A 177 10.57 -27.08 10.85
C ASP A 177 9.64 -27.31 9.64
N LEU A 178 8.37 -26.90 9.74
CA LEU A 178 7.42 -27.02 8.63
C LEU A 178 7.77 -26.07 7.47
N LEU A 179 8.36 -24.91 7.77
CA LEU A 179 8.85 -24.00 6.73
C LEU A 179 10.00 -24.59 5.95
N ASP A 180 10.93 -25.31 6.57
CA ASP A 180 12.00 -26.01 5.88
C ASP A 180 11.44 -27.05 4.90
N VAL A 181 10.33 -27.70 5.24
CA VAL A 181 9.62 -28.64 4.31
C VAL A 181 9.02 -27.90 3.13
N ILE A 182 8.39 -26.72 3.35
CA ILE A 182 7.80 -25.89 2.28
C ILE A 182 8.88 -25.40 1.31
N GLU A 183 10.01 -24.91 1.84
CA GLU A 183 11.14 -24.45 1.01
C GLU A 183 11.78 -25.58 0.21
N ALA A 184 12.00 -26.74 0.84
CA ALA A 184 12.54 -27.92 0.15
C ALA A 184 11.61 -28.43 -0.98
N ALA A 185 10.29 -28.30 -0.81
CA ALA A 185 9.30 -28.66 -1.81
C ALA A 185 9.15 -27.61 -2.94
N GLY A 186 9.74 -26.41 -2.78
CA GLY A 186 9.66 -25.32 -3.75
C GLY A 186 8.25 -24.76 -3.94
N VAL A 187 7.50 -24.58 -2.87
CA VAL A 187 6.17 -23.97 -2.88
C VAL A 187 6.32 -22.45 -2.91
N ASP A 188 5.74 -21.79 -3.91
CA ASP A 188 5.85 -20.32 -4.09
C ASP A 188 4.69 -19.55 -3.45
N GLU A 189 3.57 -20.21 -3.16
CA GLU A 189 2.37 -19.58 -2.61
C GLU A 189 1.70 -20.46 -1.57
N VAL A 190 1.36 -19.87 -0.43
CA VAL A 190 0.65 -20.56 0.65
C VAL A 190 -0.56 -19.74 1.08
N LYS A 191 -1.74 -20.36 1.17
CA LYS A 191 -2.95 -19.73 1.71
C LYS A 191 -2.98 -19.87 3.22
N VAL A 192 -2.86 -18.72 3.91
CA VAL A 192 -2.83 -18.64 5.38
C VAL A 192 -4.03 -17.93 5.94
N ARG A 193 -4.45 -18.30 7.14
CA ARG A 193 -5.47 -17.57 7.89
C ARG A 193 -4.93 -16.22 8.35
N THR A 194 -5.80 -15.23 8.36
CA THR A 194 -5.45 -13.85 8.78
C THR A 194 -6.50 -13.30 9.74
N ALA A 195 -6.14 -12.22 10.42
CA ALA A 195 -7.08 -11.47 11.24
C ALA A 195 -8.28 -10.93 10.42
N LEU A 196 -8.07 -10.63 9.14
CA LEU A 196 -9.08 -10.05 8.24
C LEU A 196 -10.17 -11.06 7.83
N THR A 197 -9.77 -12.32 7.63
CA THR A 197 -10.67 -13.39 7.17
C THR A 197 -11.30 -14.18 8.30
N CYS A 198 -11.09 -13.76 9.55
CA CYS A 198 -11.64 -14.42 10.72
C CYS A 198 -13.16 -14.19 10.83
N ASP A 199 -13.93 -15.28 10.98
CA ASP A 199 -15.41 -15.27 11.08
C ASP A 199 -15.92 -15.04 12.50
N THR A 200 -15.03 -14.93 13.51
CA THR A 200 -15.40 -14.59 14.89
C THR A 200 -16.17 -13.29 14.96
N ARG A 201 -17.36 -13.30 15.59
CA ARG A 201 -18.27 -12.16 15.68
C ARG A 201 -17.65 -10.98 16.46
N PHE A 202 -17.09 -11.28 17.62
CA PHE A 202 -16.44 -10.29 18.48
C PHE A 202 -15.02 -10.77 18.79
N GLY A 203 -14.03 -9.89 18.53
CA GLY A 203 -12.65 -10.26 18.69
C GLY A 203 -12.07 -11.05 17.50
N ILE A 204 -11.08 -11.88 17.75
CA ILE A 204 -10.41 -12.77 16.79
C ILE A 204 -10.18 -14.13 17.44
N CYS A 205 -10.20 -15.21 16.69
CA CYS A 205 -9.81 -16.52 17.20
C CYS A 205 -8.28 -16.70 17.21
N GLY A 206 -7.79 -17.59 18.09
CA GLY A 206 -6.38 -17.87 18.27
C GLY A 206 -5.69 -18.36 16.99
N LYS A 207 -6.33 -19.26 16.24
CA LYS A 207 -5.77 -19.80 14.99
C LYS A 207 -5.68 -18.76 13.86
N CYS A 208 -6.64 -17.83 13.72
CA CYS A 208 -6.56 -16.76 12.72
C CYS A 208 -5.48 -15.73 13.03
N TYR A 209 -5.17 -15.50 14.28
CA TYR A 209 -4.03 -14.68 14.68
C TYR A 209 -2.70 -15.44 14.58
N GLY A 210 -2.68 -16.73 14.98
CA GLY A 210 -1.53 -17.61 14.92
C GLY A 210 -0.60 -17.49 16.14
N ARG A 211 0.71 -17.48 15.88
CA ARG A 211 1.77 -17.49 16.90
C ARG A 211 1.80 -16.19 17.72
N ASP A 212 1.94 -16.33 19.02
CA ASP A 212 2.35 -15.24 19.91
C ASP A 212 3.85 -14.97 19.71
N LEU A 213 4.18 -13.77 19.24
CA LEU A 213 5.57 -13.39 18.93
C LEU A 213 6.45 -13.27 20.19
N GLY A 214 5.85 -13.11 21.37
CA GLY A 214 6.57 -13.04 22.64
C GLY A 214 6.89 -14.40 23.23
N ARG A 215 5.98 -15.38 23.10
CA ARG A 215 6.09 -16.71 23.74
C ARG A 215 6.44 -17.84 22.76
N GLY A 216 6.25 -17.63 21.46
CA GLY A 216 6.62 -18.57 20.42
C GLY A 216 5.61 -19.68 20.12
N GLY A 217 4.55 -19.83 20.90
CA GLY A 217 3.46 -20.79 20.66
C GLY A 217 2.20 -20.12 20.11
N LEU A 218 1.11 -20.90 19.96
CA LEU A 218 -0.20 -20.35 19.62
C LEU A 218 -0.65 -19.36 20.69
N ILE A 219 -1.30 -18.29 20.28
CA ILE A 219 -1.77 -17.23 21.19
C ILE A 219 -2.85 -17.77 22.13
N ASN A 220 -2.81 -17.33 23.39
CA ASN A 220 -3.80 -17.70 24.38
C ASN A 220 -5.08 -16.89 24.24
N VAL A 221 -6.22 -17.51 24.58
CA VAL A 221 -7.50 -16.81 24.70
C VAL A 221 -7.41 -15.78 25.82
N GLY A 222 -7.95 -14.59 25.58
CA GLY A 222 -7.92 -13.46 26.50
C GLY A 222 -6.78 -12.44 26.26
N GLU A 223 -5.87 -12.68 25.33
CA GLU A 223 -4.82 -11.69 25.00
C GLU A 223 -5.40 -10.48 24.23
N ALA A 224 -5.00 -9.28 24.66
CA ALA A 224 -5.43 -8.01 24.05
C ALA A 224 -4.57 -7.65 22.82
N ILE A 225 -4.80 -8.35 21.72
CA ILE A 225 -3.99 -8.24 20.49
C ILE A 225 -4.06 -6.87 19.82
N GLY A 226 -5.17 -6.15 19.97
CA GLY A 226 -5.32 -4.83 19.41
C GLY A 226 -4.37 -3.82 20.05
N VAL A 227 -4.21 -3.86 21.35
CA VAL A 227 -3.27 -3.00 22.09
C VAL A 227 -1.82 -3.36 21.72
N ILE A 228 -1.52 -4.66 21.63
CA ILE A 228 -0.18 -5.15 21.20
C ILE A 228 0.14 -4.64 19.79
N ALA A 229 -0.80 -4.73 18.85
CA ALA A 229 -0.62 -4.24 17.48
C ALA A 229 -0.37 -2.73 17.44
N ALA A 230 -1.18 -1.95 18.13
CA ALA A 230 -1.05 -0.49 18.18
C ALA A 230 0.29 -0.04 18.80
N GLN A 231 0.75 -0.71 19.85
CA GLN A 231 2.04 -0.44 20.49
C GLN A 231 3.22 -0.86 19.60
N SER A 232 3.14 -2.01 18.93
CA SER A 232 4.19 -2.49 18.03
C SER A 232 4.39 -1.59 16.80
N ILE A 233 3.31 -0.96 16.31
CA ILE A 233 3.37 0.01 15.21
C ILE A 233 3.83 1.39 15.72
N GLY A 234 3.41 1.78 16.92
CA GLY A 234 3.65 3.09 17.49
C GLY A 234 5.03 3.27 18.12
N GLU A 235 5.61 2.22 18.72
CA GLU A 235 6.92 2.28 19.39
C GLU A 235 8.02 2.77 18.42
N PRO A 236 8.23 2.20 17.25
CA PRO A 236 9.25 2.68 16.33
C PRO A 236 8.87 4.01 15.64
N GLY A 237 7.68 4.55 15.88
CA GLY A 237 7.22 5.80 15.27
C GLY A 237 8.12 7.01 15.59
N THR A 238 8.78 7.01 16.74
CA THR A 238 9.78 8.05 17.09
C THR A 238 11.08 7.88 16.31
N GLN A 239 11.38 6.69 15.82
CA GLN A 239 12.53 6.40 14.96
C GLN A 239 12.24 6.72 13.51
N LEU A 240 10.96 6.64 13.08
CA LEU A 240 10.56 7.06 11.75
C LEU A 240 10.86 8.53 11.57
N THR A 241 11.85 8.84 10.77
CA THR A 241 12.22 10.22 10.51
C THR A 241 11.13 10.92 9.70
N MET A 242 10.76 12.17 10.04
CA MET A 242 10.14 13.11 9.09
C MET A 242 11.13 13.40 7.92
N ARG A 243 12.17 12.63 7.82
CA ARG A 243 13.24 12.77 6.87
C ARG A 243 12.96 11.94 5.64
N THR A 244 12.37 12.55 4.67
CA THR A 244 12.75 12.26 3.30
C THR A 244 14.25 12.57 3.16
N PHE A 245 15.09 11.52 3.10
CA PHE A 245 16.44 11.53 2.56
C PHE A 245 17.62 12.24 3.26
N HIS A 246 17.60 12.58 4.56
CA HIS A 246 18.77 13.21 5.19
C HIS A 246 19.20 12.57 6.50
N ILE A 247 20.09 11.60 6.45
CA ILE A 247 20.77 11.05 7.63
C ILE A 247 21.80 12.07 8.12
N GLY A 248 21.54 12.69 9.28
CA GLY A 248 22.51 13.57 9.94
C GLY A 248 22.85 14.88 9.21
N GLY A 249 21.98 15.36 8.30
CA GLY A 249 22.22 16.53 7.46
C GLY A 249 23.08 16.25 6.22
N ALA A 250 23.67 15.05 6.08
CA ALA A 250 24.36 14.65 4.86
C ALA A 250 23.35 14.19 3.80
N ALA A 251 23.42 14.78 2.60
CA ALA A 251 22.59 14.39 1.49
C ALA A 251 23.11 13.10 0.86
N SER A 252 22.28 12.09 0.78
CA SER A 252 22.54 10.88 0.00
C SER A 252 21.69 10.90 -1.26
N ARG A 253 22.30 10.97 -2.44
CA ARG A 253 21.60 10.70 -3.70
C ARG A 253 21.52 9.18 -3.83
N ALA A 254 20.32 8.63 -3.80
CA ALA A 254 20.12 7.29 -4.29
C ALA A 254 20.58 7.24 -5.75
N ALA A 255 21.42 6.29 -6.11
CA ALA A 255 21.81 6.07 -7.48
C ALA A 255 20.54 5.71 -8.26
N ILE A 256 20.12 6.61 -9.16
CA ILE A 256 18.96 6.35 -10.01
C ILE A 256 19.39 5.28 -11.00
N ALA A 257 18.72 4.11 -10.95
CA ALA A 257 19.03 3.02 -11.86
C ALA A 257 18.85 3.45 -13.32
N SER A 258 19.87 3.22 -14.13
CA SER A 258 19.87 3.48 -15.58
C SER A 258 19.78 2.19 -16.40
N SER A 259 19.94 1.04 -15.78
CA SER A 259 19.88 -0.29 -16.38
C SER A 259 19.24 -1.29 -15.42
N VAL A 260 18.78 -2.38 -16.00
CA VAL A 260 18.36 -3.59 -15.27
C VAL A 260 19.21 -4.75 -15.77
N ASP A 261 19.82 -5.46 -14.83
CA ASP A 261 20.67 -6.61 -15.09
C ASP A 261 20.01 -7.88 -14.52
N ALA A 262 20.15 -9.01 -15.23
CA ALA A 262 19.71 -10.30 -14.73
C ALA A 262 20.54 -10.70 -13.50
N LYS A 263 19.91 -11.13 -12.42
CA LYS A 263 20.60 -11.62 -11.21
C LYS A 263 20.71 -13.14 -11.18
N SER A 264 19.85 -13.84 -11.91
CA SER A 264 19.84 -15.30 -12.05
C SER A 264 19.91 -15.74 -13.51
N ASP A 265 20.33 -16.99 -13.71
CA ASP A 265 20.30 -17.64 -15.03
C ASP A 265 18.87 -18.07 -15.35
N GLY A 266 18.41 -17.83 -16.58
CA GLY A 266 17.06 -18.22 -16.98
C GLY A 266 16.70 -17.87 -18.41
N VAL A 267 15.43 -18.05 -18.76
CA VAL A 267 14.85 -17.70 -20.06
C VAL A 267 14.00 -16.45 -19.89
N VAL A 268 14.21 -15.48 -20.78
CA VAL A 268 13.49 -14.20 -20.76
C VAL A 268 12.09 -14.35 -21.34
N GLY A 269 11.10 -13.92 -20.61
CA GLY A 269 9.72 -13.74 -21.05
C GLY A 269 9.30 -12.26 -20.95
N PHE A 270 8.28 -11.88 -21.69
CA PHE A 270 7.65 -10.57 -21.58
C PHE A 270 6.20 -10.75 -21.09
N ASN A 271 5.74 -9.84 -20.25
CA ASN A 271 4.32 -9.87 -19.86
C ASN A 271 3.41 -9.53 -21.04
N ALA A 272 2.11 -9.85 -20.94
CA ALA A 272 1.12 -9.64 -21.99
C ALA A 272 0.95 -8.15 -22.39
N THR A 273 1.34 -7.22 -21.52
CA THR A 273 1.23 -5.76 -21.73
C THR A 273 2.49 -5.16 -22.35
N MET A 274 3.55 -5.95 -22.54
CA MET A 274 4.80 -5.48 -23.13
C MET A 274 4.64 -5.20 -24.61
N ARG A 275 4.85 -3.95 -25.03
CA ARG A 275 4.88 -3.53 -26.43
C ARG A 275 6.22 -2.88 -26.72
N TYR A 276 6.82 -3.25 -27.83
CA TYR A 276 8.10 -2.70 -28.28
C TYR A 276 8.11 -2.50 -29.79
N VAL A 277 8.94 -1.59 -30.24
CA VAL A 277 9.15 -1.28 -31.66
C VAL A 277 10.64 -1.36 -31.96
N THR A 278 11.00 -1.80 -33.17
CA THR A 278 12.39 -1.84 -33.61
C THR A 278 12.75 -0.47 -34.22
N ASN A 279 13.78 0.18 -33.69
CA ASN A 279 14.26 1.45 -34.22
C ASN A 279 15.09 1.26 -35.51
N SER A 280 15.53 2.36 -36.14
CA SER A 280 16.36 2.37 -37.34
C SER A 280 17.72 1.66 -37.16
N LYS A 281 18.19 1.47 -35.94
CA LYS A 281 19.43 0.77 -35.58
C LYS A 281 19.25 -0.70 -35.29
N GLY A 282 18.02 -1.21 -35.34
CA GLY A 282 17.71 -2.63 -35.04
C GLY A 282 17.57 -2.92 -33.53
N GLU A 283 17.55 -1.90 -32.68
CA GLU A 283 17.35 -2.04 -31.23
C GLU A 283 15.85 -2.04 -30.90
N LEU A 284 15.47 -2.79 -29.89
CA LEU A 284 14.08 -2.86 -29.41
C LEU A 284 13.81 -1.74 -28.40
N VAL A 285 12.85 -0.88 -28.70
CA VAL A 285 12.46 0.24 -27.83
C VAL A 285 11.10 -0.04 -27.22
N VAL A 286 10.99 0.04 -25.91
CA VAL A 286 9.74 -0.19 -25.17
C VAL A 286 8.80 0.99 -25.36
N ILE A 287 7.58 0.72 -25.83
CA ILE A 287 6.50 1.70 -26.00
C ILE A 287 5.35 1.50 -25.01
N SER A 288 5.37 0.40 -24.25
CA SER A 288 4.43 0.19 -23.15
C SER A 288 4.89 0.90 -21.89
N ARG A 289 3.93 1.35 -21.07
CA ARG A 289 4.20 1.99 -19.77
C ARG A 289 4.13 1.02 -18.60
N SER A 290 3.56 -0.17 -18.83
CA SER A 290 3.39 -1.27 -17.88
C SER A 290 4.12 -2.54 -18.33
N GLY A 291 5.18 -2.39 -19.14
CA GLY A 291 5.98 -3.52 -19.60
C GLY A 291 6.84 -4.11 -18.48
N GLU A 292 6.89 -5.44 -18.41
CA GLU A 292 7.72 -6.18 -17.45
C GLU A 292 8.49 -7.28 -18.17
N ILE A 293 9.75 -7.43 -17.79
CA ILE A 293 10.61 -8.54 -18.20
C ILE A 293 10.54 -9.60 -17.11
N LEU A 294 10.27 -10.83 -17.50
CA LEU A 294 10.21 -11.99 -16.64
C LEU A 294 11.42 -12.87 -16.92
N ILE A 295 12.08 -13.38 -15.89
CA ILE A 295 13.11 -14.41 -16.04
C ILE A 295 12.58 -15.69 -15.40
N SER A 296 12.43 -16.73 -16.23
CA SER A 296 11.93 -18.03 -15.82
C SER A 296 13.04 -19.08 -15.82
N ASP A 297 13.02 -19.97 -14.85
CA ASP A 297 13.91 -21.12 -14.76
C ASP A 297 13.54 -22.19 -15.82
N HIS A 298 14.38 -23.20 -16.00
CA HIS A 298 14.17 -24.35 -16.90
C HIS A 298 12.86 -25.12 -16.64
N HIS A 299 12.27 -24.96 -15.45
CA HIS A 299 10.97 -25.54 -15.07
C HIS A 299 9.78 -24.60 -15.31
N GLY A 300 10.00 -23.43 -15.97
CA GLY A 300 8.95 -22.44 -16.21
C GLY A 300 8.56 -21.60 -14.98
N ARG A 301 9.33 -21.69 -13.89
CA ARG A 301 9.10 -20.90 -12.68
C ARG A 301 9.67 -19.50 -12.86
N GLU A 302 8.86 -18.49 -12.53
CA GLU A 302 9.28 -17.09 -12.54
C GLU A 302 10.26 -16.84 -11.38
N ARG A 303 11.51 -16.49 -11.72
CA ARG A 303 12.59 -16.16 -10.78
C ARG A 303 12.69 -14.68 -10.52
N GLU A 304 12.54 -13.89 -11.57
CA GLU A 304 12.71 -12.45 -11.51
C GLU A 304 11.64 -11.74 -12.33
N ARG A 305 11.22 -10.58 -11.85
CA ARG A 305 10.30 -9.69 -12.55
C ARG A 305 10.85 -8.27 -12.48
N HIS A 306 11.11 -7.70 -13.64
CA HIS A 306 11.69 -6.38 -13.77
C HIS A 306 10.76 -5.44 -14.51
N LYS A 307 10.35 -4.36 -13.87
CA LYS A 307 9.56 -3.29 -14.49
C LYS A 307 10.45 -2.45 -15.40
N VAL A 308 10.03 -2.25 -16.64
CA VAL A 308 10.81 -1.49 -17.63
C VAL A 308 10.07 -0.21 -18.01
N PRO A 309 10.70 0.97 -17.88
CA PRO A 309 10.06 2.22 -18.20
C PRO A 309 9.86 2.42 -19.71
N TYR A 310 8.89 3.23 -20.07
CA TYR A 310 8.67 3.69 -21.44
C TYR A 310 9.93 4.36 -22.00
N GLY A 311 10.31 3.97 -23.20
CA GLY A 311 11.49 4.46 -23.88
C GLY A 311 12.81 3.75 -23.55
N ALA A 312 12.75 2.69 -22.74
CA ALA A 312 13.93 1.87 -22.48
C ALA A 312 14.33 1.08 -23.73
N LEU A 313 15.63 0.89 -23.90
CA LEU A 313 16.24 0.06 -24.92
C LEU A 313 16.41 -1.36 -24.37
N LEU A 314 15.79 -2.33 -25.00
CA LEU A 314 15.96 -3.74 -24.66
C LEU A 314 17.21 -4.30 -25.34
N SER A 315 18.11 -4.87 -24.55
CA SER A 315 19.30 -5.58 -25.05
C SER A 315 19.06 -7.05 -25.37
N ILE A 316 17.84 -7.55 -25.09
CA ILE A 316 17.46 -8.95 -25.18
C ILE A 316 16.20 -9.14 -26.01
N LYS A 317 15.96 -10.38 -26.46
CA LYS A 317 14.74 -10.79 -27.16
C LYS A 317 13.93 -11.76 -26.31
N ALA A 318 12.64 -11.88 -26.62
CA ALA A 318 11.79 -12.91 -26.01
C ALA A 318 12.39 -14.32 -26.26
N ASP A 319 12.21 -15.19 -25.28
CA ASP A 319 12.70 -16.59 -25.29
C ASP A 319 14.24 -16.74 -25.35
N GLN A 320 14.99 -15.67 -25.11
CA GLN A 320 16.44 -15.72 -25.03
C GLN A 320 16.91 -16.23 -23.67
N SER A 321 17.86 -17.19 -23.66
CA SER A 321 18.54 -17.60 -22.43
C SER A 321 19.58 -16.57 -22.04
N VAL A 322 19.52 -16.11 -20.78
CA VAL A 322 20.42 -15.12 -20.19
C VAL A 322 21.14 -15.69 -18.98
N LYS A 323 22.33 -15.18 -18.72
CA LYS A 323 23.11 -15.50 -17.52
C LYS A 323 23.06 -14.33 -16.54
N ALA A 324 23.27 -14.61 -15.26
CA ALA A 324 23.43 -13.60 -14.23
C ALA A 324 24.47 -12.55 -14.62
N GLY A 325 24.14 -11.27 -14.46
CA GLY A 325 24.96 -10.12 -14.85
C GLY A 325 24.75 -9.63 -16.30
N THR A 326 23.84 -10.24 -17.08
CA THR A 326 23.49 -9.76 -18.43
C THR A 326 22.56 -8.55 -18.33
N VAL A 327 22.89 -7.42 -19.01
CA VAL A 327 22.05 -6.24 -19.06
C VAL A 327 20.81 -6.55 -19.89
N LEU A 328 19.63 -6.41 -19.29
CA LEU A 328 18.32 -6.68 -19.90
C LEU A 328 17.78 -5.46 -20.63
N ALA A 329 17.81 -4.31 -19.95
CA ALA A 329 17.30 -3.05 -20.47
C ALA A 329 18.16 -1.87 -19.99
N ASN A 330 18.20 -0.81 -20.77
CA ASN A 330 18.92 0.43 -20.45
C ASN A 330 18.07 1.65 -20.78
N TRP A 331 18.11 2.71 -19.93
CA TRP A 331 17.39 3.95 -20.14
C TRP A 331 18.11 5.14 -19.51
N ASP A 332 17.72 6.35 -19.93
CA ASP A 332 18.17 7.59 -19.30
C ASP A 332 17.22 7.95 -18.13
N PRO A 333 17.68 7.90 -16.88
CA PRO A 333 16.83 8.22 -15.73
C PRO A 333 16.52 9.71 -15.57
N LEU A 334 17.28 10.60 -16.23
CA LEU A 334 17.16 12.06 -16.10
C LEU A 334 16.18 12.66 -17.10
N THR A 335 15.80 11.92 -18.14
CA THR A 335 14.90 12.40 -19.17
C THR A 335 13.82 11.37 -19.48
N ARG A 336 12.58 11.81 -19.75
CA ARG A 336 11.53 10.97 -20.31
C ARG A 336 11.45 11.22 -21.82
N PRO A 337 11.74 10.23 -22.68
CA PRO A 337 11.62 10.40 -24.10
C PRO A 337 10.14 10.38 -24.53
N ILE A 338 9.80 11.18 -25.55
CA ILE A 338 8.57 11.04 -26.34
C ILE A 338 8.97 10.39 -27.63
N ILE A 339 8.40 9.23 -27.94
CA ILE A 339 8.82 8.36 -29.03
C ILE A 339 7.67 8.21 -30.02
N THR A 340 7.99 8.09 -31.34
CA THR A 340 6.99 7.77 -32.35
C THR A 340 6.81 6.26 -32.48
N GLU A 341 5.55 5.82 -32.56
CA GLU A 341 5.18 4.43 -32.83
C GLU A 341 5.11 4.13 -34.33
N PHE A 342 4.95 5.17 -35.17
CA PHE A 342 4.73 5.03 -36.60
C PHE A 342 5.82 5.75 -37.41
N ALA A 343 6.13 5.21 -38.60
CA ALA A 343 6.98 5.87 -39.55
C ALA A 343 6.24 6.97 -40.28
N GLY A 344 6.93 8.04 -40.60
CA GLY A 344 6.34 9.14 -41.37
C GLY A 344 7.20 10.39 -41.37
N LYS A 345 6.77 11.41 -42.11
CA LYS A 345 7.44 12.71 -42.19
C LYS A 345 6.86 13.63 -41.12
N ALA A 346 7.70 14.22 -40.28
CA ALA A 346 7.29 15.16 -39.23
C ALA A 346 6.78 16.49 -39.86
N LYS A 347 5.58 16.88 -39.44
CA LYS A 347 5.05 18.22 -39.75
C LYS A 347 4.71 18.92 -38.44
N PHE A 348 5.34 20.06 -38.20
CA PHE A 348 5.08 20.88 -37.03
C PHE A 348 3.75 21.64 -37.18
N GLU A 349 2.96 21.61 -36.11
CA GLU A 349 1.73 22.39 -36.02
C GLU A 349 1.77 23.21 -34.72
N ASN A 350 1.49 24.50 -34.83
CA ASN A 350 1.49 25.42 -33.68
C ASN A 350 2.88 25.56 -32.98
N VAL A 351 3.96 25.36 -33.72
CA VAL A 351 5.32 25.56 -33.23
C VAL A 351 5.79 26.92 -33.72
N GLU A 352 5.64 27.95 -32.87
CA GLU A 352 6.04 29.34 -33.18
C GLU A 352 7.13 29.76 -32.19
N GLU A 353 8.28 30.22 -32.74
CA GLU A 353 9.43 30.69 -31.95
C GLU A 353 9.06 32.00 -31.19
N GLY A 354 9.29 31.97 -29.86
CA GLY A 354 8.94 33.10 -28.98
C GLY A 354 7.50 33.10 -28.44
N VAL A 355 6.61 32.21 -28.95
CA VAL A 355 5.22 32.06 -28.50
C VAL A 355 5.00 30.73 -27.81
N THR A 356 5.29 29.61 -28.48
CA THR A 356 5.12 28.25 -27.98
C THR A 356 6.44 27.55 -27.72
N VAL A 357 7.51 27.94 -28.39
CA VAL A 357 8.86 27.40 -28.22
C VAL A 357 9.91 28.52 -28.11
N ALA A 358 10.94 28.29 -27.31
CA ALA A 358 12.11 29.14 -27.20
C ALA A 358 13.35 28.39 -27.68
N LYS A 359 14.25 29.09 -28.35
CA LYS A 359 15.56 28.55 -28.72
C LYS A 359 16.51 28.71 -27.55
N GLN A 360 16.97 27.59 -26.99
CA GLN A 360 17.97 27.58 -25.94
C GLN A 360 19.29 27.04 -26.52
N LEU A 361 20.36 27.78 -26.29
CA LEU A 361 21.69 27.33 -26.66
C LEU A 361 22.23 26.47 -25.50
N ASP A 362 22.62 25.25 -25.77
CA ASP A 362 23.31 24.42 -24.80
C ASP A 362 24.79 24.89 -24.73
N GLU A 363 25.18 25.43 -23.59
CA GLU A 363 26.54 25.95 -23.37
C GLU A 363 27.64 24.90 -23.48
N VAL A 364 27.29 23.59 -23.28
CA VAL A 364 28.24 22.48 -23.29
C VAL A 364 28.44 21.94 -24.72
N THR A 365 27.35 21.81 -25.49
CA THR A 365 27.37 21.18 -26.83
C THR A 365 27.37 22.21 -27.96
N GLY A 366 27.07 23.48 -27.70
CA GLY A 366 26.95 24.54 -28.70
C GLY A 366 25.76 24.36 -29.66
N LEU A 367 24.90 23.37 -29.43
CA LEU A 367 23.72 23.09 -30.25
C LEU A 367 22.52 23.89 -29.75
N SER A 368 21.75 24.46 -30.68
CA SER A 368 20.50 25.13 -30.35
C SER A 368 19.36 24.10 -30.29
N THR A 369 18.74 23.94 -29.13
CA THR A 369 17.56 23.10 -28.93
C THR A 369 16.30 23.96 -28.78
N LEU A 370 15.16 23.42 -29.26
CA LEU A 370 13.86 24.07 -29.10
C LEU A 370 13.23 23.54 -27.78
N VAL A 371 12.97 24.50 -26.88
CA VAL A 371 12.30 24.20 -25.60
C VAL A 371 10.88 24.70 -25.64
N VAL A 372 9.92 23.86 -25.29
CA VAL A 372 8.51 24.25 -25.21
C VAL A 372 8.27 25.10 -23.97
N ILE A 373 7.79 26.33 -24.20
CA ILE A 373 7.49 27.32 -23.15
C ILE A 373 5.99 27.45 -22.93
N ASP A 374 5.58 27.92 -21.75
CA ASP A 374 4.18 28.24 -21.48
C ASP A 374 3.76 29.47 -22.33
N PRO A 375 2.75 29.33 -23.20
CA PRO A 375 2.29 30.43 -24.01
C PRO A 375 1.76 31.54 -23.10
N LYS A 376 2.48 32.66 -23.01
CA LYS A 376 2.09 33.83 -22.21
C LYS A 376 0.70 34.29 -22.64
N ARG A 377 -0.26 34.26 -21.71
CA ARG A 377 -1.64 34.73 -21.91
C ARG A 377 -1.66 36.17 -22.43
N ARG A 378 -1.74 36.38 -23.71
CA ARG A 378 -2.11 37.65 -24.34
C ARG A 378 -3.53 37.50 -24.88
N GLY A 379 -4.53 37.99 -24.12
CA GLY A 379 -5.91 38.09 -24.58
C GLY A 379 -6.62 36.75 -24.76
N SER A 380 -7.89 36.74 -25.04
CA SER A 380 -8.82 35.58 -25.10
C SER A 380 -8.57 34.54 -26.24
N ALA A 381 -7.33 34.31 -26.62
CA ALA A 381 -6.97 33.31 -27.61
C ALA A 381 -6.89 31.92 -26.94
N LYS A 382 -7.41 30.91 -27.63
CA LYS A 382 -7.30 29.49 -27.22
C LYS A 382 -5.83 29.15 -26.92
N VAL A 383 -5.58 28.48 -25.79
CA VAL A 383 -4.25 27.92 -25.46
C VAL A 383 -3.91 26.90 -26.54
N VAL A 384 -3.02 27.25 -27.42
CA VAL A 384 -2.56 26.41 -28.53
C VAL A 384 -1.29 25.72 -28.09
N ARG A 385 -1.28 24.37 -28.08
CA ARG A 385 -0.09 23.57 -27.71
C ARG A 385 0.68 23.19 -28.97
N PRO A 386 2.03 23.17 -28.94
CA PRO A 386 2.85 22.67 -30.03
C PRO A 386 2.65 21.16 -30.17
N GLN A 387 2.45 20.70 -31.41
CA GLN A 387 2.24 19.30 -31.73
C GLN A 387 2.90 18.94 -33.08
N VAL A 388 3.13 17.64 -33.25
CA VAL A 388 3.67 17.08 -34.49
C VAL A 388 2.64 16.13 -35.07
N LYS A 389 2.37 16.28 -36.35
CA LYS A 389 1.61 15.33 -37.17
C LYS A 389 2.57 14.52 -38.03
N LEU A 390 2.28 13.27 -38.25
CA LEU A 390 3.03 12.40 -39.13
C LEU A 390 2.34 12.36 -40.50
N LEU A 391 3.11 12.57 -41.56
CA LEU A 391 2.67 12.48 -42.95
C LEU A 391 3.28 11.26 -43.63
N ASP A 392 2.49 10.59 -44.43
CA ASP A 392 2.92 9.50 -45.30
C ASP A 392 3.68 10.04 -46.53
N ALA A 393 4.30 9.15 -47.31
CA ALA A 393 5.00 9.50 -48.55
C ALA A 393 4.13 10.28 -49.57
N ALA A 394 2.80 10.14 -49.48
CA ALA A 394 1.81 10.89 -50.31
C ALA A 394 1.35 12.21 -49.69
N ALA A 395 2.01 12.70 -48.62
CA ALA A 395 1.64 13.90 -47.86
C ALA A 395 0.25 13.83 -47.17
N HIS A 396 -0.33 12.68 -47.01
CA HIS A 396 -1.54 12.48 -46.22
C HIS A 396 -1.18 12.20 -44.73
N GLU A 397 -2.08 12.57 -43.82
CA GLU A 397 -1.87 12.31 -42.40
C GLU A 397 -1.93 10.80 -42.12
N VAL A 398 -0.92 10.27 -41.45
CA VAL A 398 -0.87 8.87 -41.00
C VAL A 398 -1.97 8.63 -39.99
N LYS A 399 -2.83 7.63 -40.22
CA LYS A 399 -3.92 7.26 -39.34
C LYS A 399 -3.50 6.10 -38.42
N ILE A 400 -4.04 6.09 -37.20
CA ILE A 400 -3.88 4.96 -36.28
C ILE A 400 -4.59 3.73 -36.85
N PRO A 401 -3.93 2.57 -36.95
CA PRO A 401 -4.55 1.33 -37.47
C PRO A 401 -5.84 0.99 -36.72
N GLY A 402 -6.94 0.85 -37.48
CA GLY A 402 -8.26 0.53 -36.94
C GLY A 402 -9.12 1.72 -36.52
N THR A 403 -8.62 2.96 -36.66
CA THR A 403 -9.36 4.18 -36.35
C THR A 403 -9.24 5.22 -37.47
N ASP A 404 -10.18 6.19 -37.52
CA ASP A 404 -10.13 7.31 -38.46
C ASP A 404 -9.31 8.53 -37.94
N HIS A 405 -8.65 8.38 -36.80
CA HIS A 405 -7.87 9.44 -36.18
C HIS A 405 -6.44 9.53 -36.72
N SER A 406 -6.00 10.76 -37.03
CA SER A 406 -4.62 11.03 -37.45
C SER A 406 -3.69 10.99 -36.24
N VAL A 407 -2.46 10.47 -36.45
CA VAL A 407 -1.41 10.44 -35.43
C VAL A 407 -0.96 11.86 -35.13
N THR A 408 -1.30 12.36 -33.95
CA THR A 408 -0.91 13.69 -33.48
C THR A 408 -0.23 13.57 -32.12
N ILE A 409 1.03 14.03 -32.03
CA ILE A 409 1.84 13.94 -30.82
C ILE A 409 2.05 15.35 -30.27
N GLY A 410 1.48 15.64 -29.10
CA GLY A 410 1.61 16.93 -28.42
C GLY A 410 2.85 16.97 -27.52
N PHE A 411 3.52 18.14 -27.47
CA PHE A 411 4.66 18.36 -26.60
C PHE A 411 4.24 19.07 -25.30
N PRO A 412 4.49 18.46 -24.12
CA PRO A 412 4.32 19.15 -22.84
C PRO A 412 5.27 20.32 -22.65
N ILE A 413 4.90 21.26 -21.77
CA ILE A 413 5.74 22.40 -21.39
C ILE A 413 7.05 21.88 -20.77
N GLY A 414 8.18 22.46 -21.17
CA GLY A 414 9.52 22.05 -20.73
C GLY A 414 10.15 20.94 -21.58
N SER A 415 9.46 20.43 -22.61
CA SER A 415 10.03 19.42 -23.52
C SER A 415 11.13 20.01 -24.39
N LEU A 416 12.23 19.26 -24.49
CA LEU A 416 13.35 19.55 -25.42
C LEU A 416 13.08 18.83 -26.74
N VAL A 417 12.68 19.57 -27.78
CA VAL A 417 12.36 19.01 -29.10
C VAL A 417 13.67 18.73 -29.86
N GLN A 418 13.85 17.45 -30.31
CA GLN A 418 15.08 17.00 -30.98
C GLN A 418 14.93 16.87 -32.51
N ILE A 419 13.72 16.92 -33.00
CA ILE A 419 13.42 16.78 -34.44
C ILE A 419 13.28 18.12 -35.16
N ARG A 420 13.38 18.09 -36.50
CA ARG A 420 13.16 19.24 -37.36
C ARG A 420 11.89 19.06 -38.17
N ASP A 421 11.32 20.18 -38.60
CA ASP A 421 10.17 20.14 -39.51
C ASP A 421 10.57 19.51 -40.84
N GLY A 422 9.76 18.56 -41.34
CA GLY A 422 10.02 17.82 -42.58
C GLY A 422 11.01 16.66 -42.44
N GLN A 423 11.47 16.30 -41.25
CA GLN A 423 12.34 15.14 -41.00
C GLN A 423 11.61 13.83 -41.19
N ASP A 424 12.24 12.88 -41.88
CA ASP A 424 11.73 11.49 -41.97
C ASP A 424 12.01 10.75 -40.65
N LEU A 425 10.97 10.18 -40.05
CA LEU A 425 11.03 9.51 -38.77
C LEU A 425 10.79 8.01 -38.95
N ALA A 426 11.64 7.19 -38.33
CA ALA A 426 11.42 5.76 -38.18
C ALA A 426 10.66 5.45 -36.89
N PRO A 427 9.95 4.30 -36.81
CA PRO A 427 9.36 3.86 -35.55
C PRO A 427 10.42 3.75 -34.45
N GLY A 428 10.08 4.12 -33.22
CA GLY A 428 11.01 4.08 -32.10
C GLY A 428 11.99 5.25 -31.99
N GLU A 429 11.89 6.27 -32.87
CA GLU A 429 12.73 7.48 -32.77
C GLU A 429 12.19 8.44 -31.71
N VAL A 430 13.11 9.12 -31.00
CA VAL A 430 12.81 10.09 -29.97
C VAL A 430 12.50 11.43 -30.60
N LEU A 431 11.29 11.94 -30.41
CA LEU A 431 10.82 13.24 -30.89
C LEU A 431 11.23 14.39 -29.97
N ALA A 432 11.06 14.17 -28.68
CA ALA A 432 11.40 15.14 -27.65
C ALA A 432 11.81 14.45 -26.36
N ARG A 433 12.54 15.15 -25.51
CA ARG A 433 12.89 14.68 -24.15
C ARG A 433 12.33 15.65 -23.12
N ILE A 434 11.70 15.11 -22.09
CA ILE A 434 11.21 15.87 -20.94
C ILE A 434 12.22 15.72 -19.82
N PRO A 435 12.94 16.81 -19.40
CA PRO A 435 13.83 16.74 -18.25
C PRO A 435 13.05 16.41 -16.98
N VAL A 436 13.48 15.40 -16.24
CA VAL A 436 12.83 15.01 -14.96
C VAL A 436 13.16 16.03 -13.85
N GLU A 437 14.26 16.76 -13.96
CA GLU A 437 14.66 17.79 -12.97
C GLU A 437 13.71 19.00 -12.89
N GLY A 438 12.92 19.26 -13.93
CA GLY A 438 11.92 20.36 -13.94
C GLY A 438 10.57 20.00 -13.31
N GLN A 439 10.27 18.73 -13.09
CA GLN A 439 9.17 18.34 -12.23
C GLN A 439 9.67 18.49 -10.80
N LYS A 440 9.18 19.55 -10.08
CA LYS A 440 9.23 19.55 -8.61
C LYS A 440 8.98 18.13 -8.18
N THR A 441 9.97 17.50 -7.56
CA THR A 441 9.78 16.20 -6.91
C THR A 441 8.46 16.32 -6.19
N ARG A 442 7.41 15.69 -6.73
CA ARG A 442 6.11 15.66 -6.08
C ARG A 442 6.43 15.25 -4.66
N ASP A 443 6.06 16.08 -3.74
CA ASP A 443 6.27 15.88 -2.31
C ASP A 443 5.62 14.54 -1.96
N ILE A 444 6.39 13.46 -2.18
CA ILE A 444 6.00 12.12 -1.74
C ILE A 444 6.15 12.24 -0.24
N THR A 445 5.04 12.52 0.41
CA THR A 445 4.98 12.52 1.87
C THR A 445 5.48 11.18 2.34
N GLY A 446 6.73 11.12 2.76
CA GLY A 446 7.38 9.92 3.27
C GLY A 446 7.33 9.88 4.80
N GLY A 447 7.74 8.76 5.39
CA GLY A 447 7.85 8.59 6.82
C GLY A 447 6.51 8.59 7.56
N LEU A 448 6.51 9.09 8.80
CA LEU A 448 5.36 9.06 9.70
C LEU A 448 4.09 9.74 9.13
N PRO A 449 4.14 10.89 8.43
CA PRO A 449 2.96 11.48 7.79
C PRO A 449 2.29 10.54 6.78
N ARG A 450 3.06 9.79 5.98
CA ARG A 450 2.50 8.82 5.01
C ARG A 450 1.77 7.68 5.71
N VAL A 451 2.35 7.14 6.78
CA VAL A 451 1.70 6.10 7.59
C VAL A 451 0.38 6.62 8.19
N ALA A 452 0.38 7.86 8.69
CA ALA A 452 -0.83 8.49 9.22
C ALA A 452 -1.90 8.70 8.13
N GLU A 453 -1.53 9.09 6.90
CA GLU A 453 -2.46 9.23 5.77
C GLU A 453 -3.09 7.90 5.36
N LEU A 454 -2.29 6.82 5.32
CA LEU A 454 -2.77 5.47 4.98
C LEU A 454 -3.78 4.96 6.02
N PHE A 455 -3.48 5.09 7.32
CA PHE A 455 -4.41 4.68 8.38
C PHE A 455 -5.64 5.59 8.48
N GLU A 456 -5.57 6.84 8.06
CA GLU A 456 -6.78 7.70 7.95
C GLU A 456 -7.56 7.49 6.65
N ALA A 457 -7.11 6.59 5.76
CA ALA A 457 -7.71 6.34 4.46
C ALA A 457 -7.99 7.63 3.68
N ARG A 458 -7.03 8.58 3.69
CA ARG A 458 -7.18 9.85 3.00
C ARG A 458 -7.02 9.67 1.50
N THR A 459 -7.90 10.32 0.75
CA THR A 459 -7.78 10.38 -0.71
C THR A 459 -6.53 11.17 -1.09
N PRO A 460 -5.61 10.60 -1.90
CA PRO A 460 -4.42 11.31 -2.37
C PRO A 460 -4.77 12.55 -3.18
N LYS A 461 -3.98 13.64 -3.06
CA LYS A 461 -4.23 14.90 -3.79
C LYS A 461 -4.22 14.71 -5.31
N ASP A 462 -3.32 13.88 -5.82
CA ASP A 462 -3.16 13.57 -7.24
C ASP A 462 -3.50 12.10 -7.54
N LYS A 463 -4.67 11.65 -7.04
CA LYS A 463 -5.06 10.25 -7.20
C LYS A 463 -5.03 9.80 -8.67
N GLY A 464 -4.53 8.58 -8.90
CA GLY A 464 -4.72 7.84 -10.13
C GLY A 464 -6.18 7.44 -10.31
N THR A 465 -6.56 7.05 -11.51
CA THR A 465 -7.88 6.50 -11.79
C THR A 465 -7.73 5.04 -12.15
N LEU A 466 -8.56 4.20 -11.53
CA LEU A 466 -8.66 2.77 -11.81
C LEU A 466 -9.81 2.50 -12.77
N ALA A 467 -9.70 1.47 -13.61
CA ALA A 467 -10.76 1.04 -14.52
C ALA A 467 -11.96 0.51 -13.73
N GLU A 468 -13.15 1.07 -13.99
CA GLU A 468 -14.40 0.64 -13.34
C GLU A 468 -14.88 -0.74 -13.80
N MET A 469 -14.58 -1.10 -15.03
CA MET A 469 -15.00 -2.35 -15.65
C MET A 469 -13.93 -2.89 -16.59
N THR A 470 -14.00 -4.19 -16.87
CA THR A 470 -13.16 -4.82 -17.90
C THR A 470 -13.72 -4.48 -19.28
N GLY A 471 -12.88 -3.95 -20.16
CA GLY A 471 -13.35 -3.60 -21.51
C GLY A 471 -12.26 -2.94 -22.37
N THR A 472 -12.67 -2.50 -23.55
CA THR A 472 -11.79 -1.83 -24.51
C THR A 472 -11.83 -0.31 -24.31
N VAL A 473 -10.66 0.30 -24.21
CA VAL A 473 -10.49 1.75 -24.01
C VAL A 473 -10.68 2.49 -25.34
N SER A 474 -11.46 3.56 -25.31
CA SER A 474 -11.57 4.52 -26.43
C SER A 474 -11.58 5.96 -25.89
N PHE A 475 -11.16 6.91 -26.72
CA PHE A 475 -11.15 8.31 -26.35
C PHE A 475 -12.28 9.05 -27.05
N GLY A 476 -13.16 9.66 -26.28
CA GLY A 476 -14.26 10.47 -26.78
C GLY A 476 -13.87 11.93 -27.01
N LYS A 477 -14.84 12.74 -27.47
CA LYS A 477 -14.63 14.18 -27.73
C LYS A 477 -14.17 14.93 -26.47
N GLU A 478 -13.15 15.74 -26.62
CA GLU A 478 -12.60 16.58 -25.57
C GLU A 478 -13.61 17.64 -25.09
N THR A 479 -13.73 17.81 -23.79
CA THR A 479 -14.61 18.80 -23.16
C THR A 479 -13.79 19.71 -22.22
N LYS A 480 -13.81 21.03 -22.45
CA LYS A 480 -13.28 22.10 -21.54
C LYS A 480 -12.03 21.70 -20.71
N GLY A 481 -10.96 21.24 -21.36
CA GLY A 481 -9.69 20.89 -20.67
C GLY A 481 -9.66 19.49 -20.07
N LYS A 482 -10.67 18.66 -20.31
CA LYS A 482 -10.73 17.24 -19.89
C LYS A 482 -10.78 16.35 -21.12
N VAL A 483 -10.12 15.21 -21.05
CA VAL A 483 -10.21 14.12 -22.02
C VAL A 483 -11.30 13.18 -21.53
N ARG A 484 -12.22 12.81 -22.43
CA ARG A 484 -13.25 11.82 -22.13
C ARG A 484 -12.69 10.44 -22.45
N LEU A 485 -12.51 9.63 -21.43
CA LEU A 485 -12.10 8.24 -21.53
C LEU A 485 -13.34 7.38 -21.46
N GLN A 486 -13.52 6.46 -22.40
CA GLN A 486 -14.63 5.53 -22.47
C GLN A 486 -14.07 4.11 -22.40
N ILE A 487 -14.65 3.29 -21.54
CA ILE A 487 -14.34 1.85 -21.46
C ILE A 487 -15.61 1.12 -21.89
N THR A 488 -15.53 0.32 -22.95
CA THR A 488 -16.64 -0.43 -23.50
C THR A 488 -16.50 -1.91 -23.13
N ASP A 489 -17.47 -2.45 -22.42
CA ASP A 489 -17.56 -3.87 -22.09
C ASP A 489 -17.89 -4.71 -23.34
N PRO A 490 -17.54 -6.01 -23.40
CA PRO A 490 -18.00 -6.95 -24.42
C PRO A 490 -19.51 -6.98 -24.62
N GLU A 491 -20.31 -6.64 -23.61
CA GLU A 491 -21.77 -6.51 -23.67
C GLU A 491 -22.26 -5.18 -24.27
N GLY A 492 -21.36 -4.27 -24.65
CA GLY A 492 -21.69 -2.96 -25.22
C GLY A 492 -22.05 -1.88 -24.19
N LYS A 493 -21.82 -2.11 -22.90
CA LYS A 493 -21.99 -1.12 -21.85
C LYS A 493 -20.81 -0.16 -21.86
N VAL A 494 -21.04 1.15 -21.90
CA VAL A 494 -19.99 2.17 -21.96
C VAL A 494 -19.93 2.89 -20.62
N TYR A 495 -18.76 2.89 -20.01
CA TYR A 495 -18.44 3.71 -18.85
C TYR A 495 -17.59 4.91 -19.30
N GLU A 496 -17.99 6.13 -18.92
CA GLU A 496 -17.32 7.35 -19.30
C GLU A 496 -16.66 8.02 -18.08
N GLU A 497 -15.40 8.38 -18.22
CA GLU A 497 -14.68 9.15 -17.21
C GLU A 497 -14.02 10.40 -17.80
N LEU A 498 -14.05 11.50 -17.07
CA LEU A 498 -13.48 12.80 -17.48
C LEU A 498 -12.13 13.04 -16.79
N VAL A 499 -11.04 12.74 -17.48
CA VAL A 499 -9.67 12.90 -17.00
C VAL A 499 -9.13 14.27 -17.36
N LEU A 500 -8.46 14.98 -16.43
CA LEU A 500 -7.80 16.23 -16.70
C LEU A 500 -6.64 16.03 -17.69
N LYS A 501 -6.50 16.92 -18.68
CA LYS A 501 -5.41 16.85 -19.69
C LYS A 501 -3.99 16.91 -19.10
N GLU A 502 -3.85 17.43 -17.88
CA GLU A 502 -2.57 17.54 -17.17
C GLU A 502 -2.14 16.20 -16.57
N LYS A 503 -3.09 15.27 -16.40
CA LYS A 503 -2.79 13.92 -15.88
C LYS A 503 -2.24 13.03 -16.98
N ASN A 504 -1.30 12.18 -16.60
CA ASN A 504 -0.68 11.22 -17.49
C ASN A 504 -1.59 9.99 -17.64
N ILE A 505 -2.13 9.78 -18.84
CA ILE A 505 -2.96 8.60 -19.16
C ILE A 505 -2.01 7.46 -19.55
N VAL A 506 -2.14 6.32 -18.89
CA VAL A 506 -1.26 5.15 -19.06
C VAL A 506 -1.71 4.24 -20.20
N VAL A 507 -3.00 4.28 -20.52
CA VAL A 507 -3.63 3.39 -21.52
C VAL A 507 -3.70 4.02 -22.90
N HIS A 508 -3.78 3.17 -23.93
CA HIS A 508 -3.91 3.57 -25.34
C HIS A 508 -5.29 3.26 -25.89
N GLU A 509 -5.65 3.91 -27.01
CA GLU A 509 -6.89 3.61 -27.72
C GLU A 509 -6.89 2.18 -28.25
N GLY A 510 -7.99 1.44 -28.02
CA GLY A 510 -8.10 0.03 -28.40
C GLY A 510 -7.46 -0.97 -27.43
N GLN A 511 -6.85 -0.52 -26.34
CA GLN A 511 -6.29 -1.41 -25.32
C GLN A 511 -7.41 -2.03 -24.47
N VAL A 512 -7.30 -3.33 -24.19
CA VAL A 512 -8.17 -4.01 -23.24
C VAL A 512 -7.60 -3.80 -21.83
N VAL A 513 -8.44 -3.32 -20.93
CA VAL A 513 -8.11 -3.13 -19.52
C VAL A 513 -8.99 -4.00 -18.65
N ASN A 514 -8.44 -4.50 -17.55
CA ASN A 514 -9.18 -5.25 -16.55
C ASN A 514 -9.72 -4.32 -15.47
N LYS A 515 -10.82 -4.73 -14.83
CA LYS A 515 -11.37 -4.00 -13.68
C LYS A 515 -10.31 -3.82 -12.61
N GLY A 516 -10.11 -2.56 -12.14
CA GLY A 516 -9.11 -2.21 -11.15
C GLY A 516 -7.69 -1.93 -11.69
N GLU A 517 -7.46 -2.06 -13.01
CA GLU A 517 -6.19 -1.68 -13.63
C GLU A 517 -6.04 -0.15 -13.69
N SER A 518 -4.80 0.36 -13.49
CA SER A 518 -4.54 1.79 -13.48
C SER A 518 -4.63 2.37 -14.90
N VAL A 519 -5.57 3.27 -15.11
CA VAL A 519 -5.79 3.99 -16.37
C VAL A 519 -5.08 5.33 -16.40
N VAL A 520 -5.00 6.00 -15.23
CA VAL A 520 -4.31 7.28 -15.06
C VAL A 520 -3.24 7.10 -14.00
N ASP A 521 -2.03 7.57 -14.31
CA ASP A 521 -0.88 7.53 -13.41
C ASP A 521 -1.14 8.33 -12.12
N GLY A 522 -0.80 7.75 -10.99
CA GLY A 522 -0.94 8.35 -9.68
C GLY A 522 -1.12 7.30 -8.57
N PRO A 523 -0.99 7.70 -7.30
CA PRO A 523 -1.26 6.82 -6.18
C PRO A 523 -2.73 6.38 -6.19
N ALA A 524 -2.98 5.10 -5.93
CA ALA A 524 -4.32 4.55 -5.88
C ALA A 524 -5.08 5.07 -4.63
N ASP A 525 -6.38 5.32 -4.80
CA ASP A 525 -7.26 5.68 -3.68
C ASP A 525 -7.69 4.39 -2.96
N PRO A 526 -7.45 4.24 -1.66
CA PRO A 526 -7.88 3.06 -0.91
C PRO A 526 -9.37 2.76 -1.02
N GLN A 527 -10.22 3.79 -1.14
CA GLN A 527 -11.67 3.62 -1.32
C GLN A 527 -12.01 2.98 -2.67
N ASP A 528 -11.31 3.38 -3.75
CA ASP A 528 -11.51 2.80 -5.07
C ASP A 528 -10.98 1.36 -5.13
N ILE A 529 -9.87 1.06 -4.46
CA ILE A 529 -9.35 -0.32 -4.34
C ILE A 529 -10.39 -1.21 -3.66
N LEU A 530 -10.96 -0.79 -2.52
CA LEU A 530 -11.99 -1.56 -1.82
C LEU A 530 -13.20 -1.83 -2.71
N ARG A 531 -13.69 -0.81 -3.41
CA ARG A 531 -14.89 -0.88 -4.23
C ARG A 531 -14.71 -1.78 -5.46
N LEU A 532 -13.53 -1.75 -6.09
CA LEU A 532 -13.27 -2.43 -7.36
C LEU A 532 -12.63 -3.82 -7.17
N LEU A 533 -11.66 -3.94 -6.29
CA LEU A 533 -10.83 -5.13 -6.11
C LEU A 533 -11.16 -5.93 -4.85
N GLY A 534 -11.85 -5.32 -3.88
CA GLY A 534 -12.26 -5.98 -2.64
C GLY A 534 -11.30 -5.83 -1.47
N ILE A 535 -11.61 -6.55 -0.37
CA ILE A 535 -10.94 -6.42 0.93
C ILE A 535 -9.50 -6.95 0.86
N GLU A 536 -9.26 -8.04 0.14
CA GLU A 536 -7.98 -8.73 0.09
C GLU A 536 -6.89 -7.85 -0.54
N GLU A 537 -7.19 -7.26 -1.71
CA GLU A 537 -6.26 -6.36 -2.40
C GLU A 537 -6.06 -5.03 -1.65
N LEU A 538 -7.12 -4.52 -1.01
CA LEU A 538 -7.00 -3.34 -0.14
C LEU A 538 -6.04 -3.61 1.02
N ALA A 539 -6.20 -4.76 1.68
CA ALA A 539 -5.35 -5.13 2.81
C ALA A 539 -3.90 -5.29 2.39
N ARG A 540 -3.66 -5.97 1.25
CA ARG A 540 -2.33 -6.10 0.65
C ARG A 540 -1.71 -4.74 0.36
N TYR A 541 -2.45 -3.84 -0.29
CA TYR A 541 -1.99 -2.49 -0.59
C TYR A 541 -1.60 -1.70 0.67
N ILE A 542 -2.44 -1.70 1.71
CA ILE A 542 -2.15 -0.96 2.94
C ILE A 542 -0.95 -1.57 3.68
N VAL A 543 -0.87 -2.91 3.76
CA VAL A 543 0.25 -3.60 4.41
C VAL A 543 1.56 -3.28 3.69
N ASP A 544 1.61 -3.43 2.38
CA ASP A 544 2.82 -3.20 1.60
C ASP A 544 3.28 -1.74 1.69
N GLU A 545 2.38 -0.75 1.51
CA GLU A 545 2.70 0.68 1.61
C GLU A 545 3.19 1.09 3.03
N VAL A 546 2.58 0.55 4.07
CA VAL A 546 3.02 0.83 5.46
C VAL A 546 4.37 0.17 5.73
N GLN A 547 4.54 -1.09 5.33
CA GLN A 547 5.79 -1.82 5.50
C GLN A 547 6.96 -1.17 4.76
N ASP A 548 6.73 -0.65 3.56
CA ASP A 548 7.77 0.07 2.80
C ASP A 548 8.32 1.25 3.58
N VAL A 549 7.45 2.03 4.24
CA VAL A 549 7.90 3.14 5.09
C VAL A 549 8.76 2.65 6.26
N TYR A 550 8.39 1.55 6.90
CA TYR A 550 9.13 0.99 8.04
C TYR A 550 10.42 0.29 7.60
N ARG A 551 10.40 -0.48 6.52
CA ARG A 551 11.58 -1.17 5.94
C ARG A 551 12.67 -0.19 5.52
N LEU A 552 12.31 0.93 4.90
CA LEU A 552 13.26 2.00 4.54
C LEU A 552 14.02 2.56 5.75
N GLN A 553 13.47 2.44 6.95
CA GLN A 553 14.11 2.83 8.20
C GLN A 553 14.80 1.67 8.93
N GLY A 554 14.81 0.47 8.34
CA GLY A 554 15.38 -0.74 8.94
C GLY A 554 14.56 -1.33 10.10
N VAL A 555 13.29 -0.92 10.23
CA VAL A 555 12.38 -1.42 11.27
C VAL A 555 11.57 -2.59 10.72
N LYS A 556 11.58 -3.71 11.42
CA LYS A 556 10.80 -4.90 11.08
C LYS A 556 9.55 -4.97 11.97
N ILE A 557 8.38 -4.96 11.35
CA ILE A 557 7.07 -5.14 12.01
C ILE A 557 6.40 -6.34 11.35
N ASN A 558 5.75 -7.21 12.14
CA ASN A 558 5.00 -8.32 11.55
C ASN A 558 3.70 -7.83 10.92
N ASP A 559 3.38 -8.31 9.72
CA ASP A 559 2.19 -7.93 8.93
C ASP A 559 0.89 -8.10 9.71
N LYS A 560 0.79 -9.10 10.60
CA LYS A 560 -0.42 -9.35 11.40
C LYS A 560 -0.87 -8.13 12.24
N HIS A 561 0.05 -7.28 12.69
CA HIS A 561 -0.28 -6.09 13.45
C HIS A 561 -0.99 -5.04 12.58
N ILE A 562 -0.55 -4.89 11.32
CA ILE A 562 -1.18 -3.98 10.36
C ILE A 562 -2.55 -4.55 9.94
N GLU A 563 -2.65 -5.85 9.71
CA GLU A 563 -3.92 -6.54 9.39
C GLU A 563 -4.98 -6.36 10.48
N VAL A 564 -4.58 -6.40 11.75
CA VAL A 564 -5.46 -6.12 12.90
C VAL A 564 -6.03 -4.69 12.83
N ILE A 565 -5.20 -3.69 12.47
CA ILE A 565 -5.68 -2.31 12.30
C ILE A 565 -6.65 -2.22 11.11
N VAL A 566 -6.30 -2.83 9.97
CA VAL A 566 -7.15 -2.82 8.76
C VAL A 566 -8.51 -3.48 9.03
N ARG A 567 -8.55 -4.58 9.81
CA ARG A 567 -9.81 -5.19 10.26
C ARG A 567 -10.72 -4.19 10.97
N GLN A 568 -10.15 -3.37 11.86
CA GLN A 568 -10.93 -2.38 12.60
C GLN A 568 -11.37 -1.20 11.71
N MET A 569 -10.59 -0.86 10.67
CA MET A 569 -11.00 0.13 9.67
C MET A 569 -12.17 -0.35 8.80
N LEU A 570 -12.36 -1.67 8.66
CA LEU A 570 -13.42 -2.33 7.89
C LEU A 570 -14.58 -2.84 8.78
N ARG A 571 -14.64 -2.41 10.03
CA ARG A 571 -15.63 -2.88 11.00
C ARG A 571 -17.06 -2.53 10.63
N ARG A 572 -17.27 -1.38 9.96
CA ARG A 572 -18.60 -0.90 9.56
C ARG A 572 -18.90 -1.19 8.11
N VAL A 573 -20.18 -1.47 7.85
CA VAL A 573 -20.72 -1.74 6.52
C VAL A 573 -21.89 -0.80 6.25
N ALA A 574 -22.10 -0.43 4.99
CA ALA A 574 -23.26 0.35 4.55
C ALA A 574 -24.34 -0.60 4.02
N ILE A 575 -25.57 -0.39 4.44
CA ILE A 575 -26.72 -1.18 3.95
C ILE A 575 -27.01 -0.81 2.49
N ALA A 576 -26.88 -1.76 1.58
CA ALA A 576 -27.22 -1.58 0.17
C ALA A 576 -28.71 -1.80 -0.07
N ASN A 577 -29.27 -2.92 0.39
CA ASN A 577 -30.69 -3.20 0.37
C ASN A 577 -31.13 -3.69 1.76
N PRO A 578 -32.08 -3.03 2.42
CA PRO A 578 -32.49 -3.38 3.77
C PRO A 578 -33.32 -4.69 3.86
N GLY A 579 -33.88 -5.20 2.75
CA GLY A 579 -34.79 -6.36 2.81
C GLY A 579 -35.96 -6.10 3.76
N ASP A 580 -36.27 -7.09 4.61
CA ASP A 580 -37.32 -7.03 5.63
C ASP A 580 -36.79 -6.54 7.01
N THR A 581 -35.56 -6.06 7.09
CA THR A 581 -34.96 -5.55 8.31
C THR A 581 -35.41 -4.11 8.61
N ALA A 582 -35.21 -3.65 9.86
CA ALA A 582 -35.52 -2.29 10.27
C ALA A 582 -34.51 -1.23 9.81
N TYR A 583 -33.48 -1.61 9.07
CA TYR A 583 -32.43 -0.70 8.59
C TYR A 583 -32.88 0.17 7.43
N ILE A 584 -32.17 1.29 7.25
CA ILE A 584 -32.39 2.22 6.15
C ILE A 584 -31.28 2.05 5.11
N ALA A 585 -31.60 2.14 3.82
CA ALA A 585 -30.59 2.09 2.76
C ALA A 585 -29.57 3.21 2.92
N GLY A 586 -28.25 2.88 2.88
CA GLY A 586 -27.15 3.80 3.10
C GLY A 586 -26.75 3.99 4.58
N GLU A 587 -27.48 3.40 5.52
CA GLU A 587 -27.11 3.42 6.94
C GLU A 587 -25.80 2.62 7.18
N GLN A 588 -24.94 3.15 8.06
CA GLN A 588 -23.71 2.49 8.44
C GLN A 588 -23.88 1.76 9.78
N VAL A 589 -23.84 0.43 9.70
CA VAL A 589 -24.05 -0.47 10.85
C VAL A 589 -22.77 -1.27 11.11
N GLU A 590 -22.58 -1.75 12.34
CA GLU A 590 -21.52 -2.67 12.66
C GLU A 590 -21.76 -4.04 12.00
N ARG A 591 -20.71 -4.60 11.38
CA ARG A 591 -20.82 -5.88 10.65
C ARG A 591 -21.32 -7.02 11.50
N SER A 592 -20.91 -7.10 12.78
CA SER A 592 -21.37 -8.11 13.74
C SER A 592 -22.87 -8.01 14.00
N GLU A 593 -23.40 -6.81 14.23
CA GLU A 593 -24.81 -6.57 14.48
C GLU A 593 -25.68 -6.92 13.27
N LEU A 594 -25.21 -6.54 12.06
CA LEU A 594 -25.89 -6.87 10.80
C LEU A 594 -25.99 -8.40 10.63
N LEU A 595 -24.89 -9.12 10.86
CA LEU A 595 -24.88 -10.57 10.73
C LEU A 595 -25.81 -11.24 11.75
N ASP A 596 -25.86 -10.76 13.00
CA ASP A 596 -26.78 -11.28 14.01
C ASP A 596 -28.25 -11.01 13.66
N THR A 597 -28.55 -9.84 13.07
CA THR A 597 -29.88 -9.50 12.57
C THR A 597 -30.26 -10.36 11.38
N ASN A 598 -29.33 -10.56 10.42
CA ASN A 598 -29.57 -11.43 9.26
C ASN A 598 -29.81 -12.89 9.68
N ASP A 599 -29.06 -13.40 10.66
CA ASP A 599 -29.27 -14.77 11.20
C ASP A 599 -30.66 -14.91 11.83
N ARG A 600 -31.14 -13.86 12.51
CA ARG A 600 -32.49 -13.83 13.10
C ARG A 600 -33.56 -13.83 11.99
N MET A 601 -33.38 -12.99 10.95
CA MET A 601 -34.30 -12.95 9.81
C MET A 601 -34.35 -14.26 9.04
N LEU A 602 -33.19 -14.91 8.86
CA LEU A 602 -33.13 -16.25 8.24
C LEU A 602 -33.92 -17.30 9.03
N LYS A 603 -33.81 -17.29 10.38
CA LYS A 603 -34.61 -18.18 11.24
C LYS A 603 -36.09 -17.90 11.16
N GLU A 604 -36.49 -16.67 10.90
CA GLU A 604 -37.89 -16.24 10.69
C GLU A 604 -38.38 -16.45 9.25
N GLY A 605 -37.49 -16.85 8.31
CA GLY A 605 -37.83 -17.03 6.88
C GLY A 605 -38.07 -15.74 6.11
N LYS A 606 -37.50 -14.60 6.59
CA LYS A 606 -37.59 -13.28 5.99
C LYS A 606 -36.37 -12.95 5.13
N MET A 607 -36.50 -11.94 4.27
CA MET A 607 -35.38 -11.47 3.43
C MET A 607 -34.32 -10.75 4.27
N THR A 608 -33.07 -11.14 4.07
CA THR A 608 -31.91 -10.53 4.76
C THR A 608 -31.49 -9.23 4.11
N ALA A 609 -30.82 -8.35 4.86
CA ALA A 609 -30.20 -7.14 4.35
C ALA A 609 -28.88 -7.46 3.65
N THR A 610 -28.65 -6.82 2.50
CA THR A 610 -27.37 -6.84 1.80
C THR A 610 -26.55 -5.59 2.13
N HIS A 611 -25.24 -5.72 2.12
CA HIS A 611 -24.31 -4.66 2.53
C HIS A 611 -23.18 -4.46 1.53
N ALA A 612 -22.57 -3.29 1.59
CA ALA A 612 -21.32 -2.94 0.94
C ALA A 612 -20.28 -2.59 2.01
N ASP A 613 -19.03 -3.05 1.82
CA ASP A 613 -17.96 -2.75 2.74
C ASP A 613 -17.57 -1.27 2.68
N VAL A 614 -17.27 -0.68 3.82
CA VAL A 614 -16.87 0.73 3.97
C VAL A 614 -15.53 0.80 4.68
N LEU A 615 -14.60 1.52 4.08
CA LEU A 615 -13.30 1.80 4.71
C LEU A 615 -13.41 3.11 5.50
N LEU A 616 -13.19 3.03 6.80
CA LEU A 616 -13.14 4.19 7.69
C LEU A 616 -11.69 4.47 8.10
N GLY A 617 -11.30 5.76 8.13
CA GLY A 617 -10.05 6.14 8.78
C GLY A 617 -10.09 5.85 10.29
N ILE A 618 -8.94 5.62 10.92
CA ILE A 618 -8.85 5.23 12.34
C ILE A 618 -9.56 6.22 13.27
N THR A 619 -9.49 7.53 12.99
CA THR A 619 -10.18 8.55 13.79
C THR A 619 -11.71 8.40 13.68
N LYS A 620 -12.25 8.23 12.45
CA LYS A 620 -13.68 8.01 12.26
C LYS A 620 -14.13 6.69 12.86
N ALA A 621 -13.35 5.62 12.70
CA ALA A 621 -13.64 4.31 13.27
C ALA A 621 -13.74 4.37 14.81
N SER A 622 -12.81 5.10 15.46
CA SER A 622 -12.84 5.30 16.93
C SER A 622 -14.05 6.09 17.42
N LEU A 623 -14.53 7.09 16.65
CA LEU A 623 -15.71 7.89 17.01
C LEU A 623 -17.03 7.18 16.69
N SER A 624 -17.02 6.25 15.74
CA SER A 624 -18.21 5.50 15.31
C SER A 624 -18.41 4.21 16.06
N THR A 625 -17.72 3.96 17.17
CA THR A 625 -17.92 2.75 17.98
C THR A 625 -19.29 2.77 18.67
N ASP A 626 -19.82 1.60 19.00
CA ASP A 626 -21.09 1.47 19.70
C ASP A 626 -20.98 1.99 21.15
N SER A 627 -19.78 1.89 21.75
CA SER A 627 -19.51 2.47 23.08
C SER A 627 -19.35 3.98 23.03
N PHE A 628 -20.35 4.70 23.53
CA PHE A 628 -20.28 6.15 23.64
C PHE A 628 -19.28 6.61 24.73
N ILE A 629 -19.00 5.78 25.74
CA ILE A 629 -18.00 6.06 26.78
C ILE A 629 -16.61 6.11 26.16
N SER A 630 -16.27 5.13 25.35
CA SER A 630 -14.99 5.07 24.63
C SER A 630 -14.85 6.23 23.66
N ALA A 631 -15.85 6.50 22.83
CA ALA A 631 -15.85 7.59 21.88
C ALA A 631 -15.69 8.97 22.55
N ALA A 632 -16.44 9.23 23.64
CA ALA A 632 -16.38 10.48 24.38
C ALA A 632 -15.03 10.73 25.04
N SER A 633 -14.33 9.66 25.45
CA SER A 633 -13.00 9.78 26.06
C SER A 633 -11.88 10.03 25.04
N PHE A 634 -12.16 9.86 23.75
CA PHE A 634 -11.20 10.06 22.67
C PHE A 634 -11.17 11.49 22.17
N GLN A 635 -12.22 11.95 21.52
CA GLN A 635 -12.38 13.30 20.98
C GLN A 635 -13.85 13.72 20.94
N GLU A 636 -14.12 15.00 20.73
CA GLU A 636 -15.46 15.56 20.57
C GLU A 636 -16.43 15.18 21.71
N THR A 637 -15.95 15.18 22.94
CA THR A 637 -16.66 14.69 24.13
C THR A 637 -18.09 15.23 24.24
N THR A 638 -18.27 16.54 24.07
CA THR A 638 -19.59 17.18 24.20
C THR A 638 -20.58 16.69 23.15
N ARG A 639 -20.13 16.59 21.88
CA ARG A 639 -20.96 16.14 20.77
C ARG A 639 -21.40 14.69 20.97
N VAL A 640 -20.45 13.80 21.28
CA VAL A 640 -20.71 12.37 21.46
C VAL A 640 -21.68 12.12 22.60
N LEU A 641 -21.49 12.79 23.75
CA LEU A 641 -22.37 12.66 24.91
C LEU A 641 -23.77 13.21 24.63
N THR A 642 -23.90 14.34 23.93
CA THR A 642 -25.17 14.90 23.53
C THR A 642 -25.95 13.99 22.61
N GLU A 643 -25.29 13.44 21.57
CA GLU A 643 -25.91 12.48 20.65
C GLU A 643 -26.34 11.20 21.38
N ALA A 644 -25.49 10.66 22.27
CA ALA A 644 -25.81 9.46 23.04
C ALA A 644 -27.01 9.69 23.99
N ALA A 645 -27.12 10.90 24.61
CA ALA A 645 -28.22 11.24 25.48
C ALA A 645 -29.54 11.38 24.69
N ILE A 646 -29.51 12.02 23.51
CA ILE A 646 -30.70 12.20 22.67
C ILE A 646 -31.20 10.85 22.15
N MET A 647 -30.29 9.96 21.72
CA MET A 647 -30.63 8.64 21.21
C MET A 647 -30.93 7.61 22.30
N GLY A 648 -30.68 7.91 23.57
CA GLY A 648 -30.84 6.95 24.68
C GLY A 648 -29.90 5.73 24.55
N LYS A 649 -28.68 5.93 24.05
CA LYS A 649 -27.73 4.83 23.82
C LYS A 649 -27.36 4.11 25.10
N ARG A 650 -27.31 2.79 25.04
CA ARG A 650 -26.83 1.91 26.09
C ARG A 650 -25.45 1.38 25.73
N ASP A 651 -24.50 1.38 26.69
CA ASP A 651 -23.16 0.84 26.51
C ASP A 651 -23.09 -0.57 27.11
N GLU A 652 -22.69 -1.54 26.30
CA GLU A 652 -22.58 -2.96 26.68
C GLU A 652 -21.27 -3.28 27.41
N LEU A 653 -20.35 -2.32 27.57
CA LEU A 653 -19.05 -2.45 28.26
C LEU A 653 -18.20 -3.62 27.70
N ARG A 654 -18.16 -3.76 26.39
CA ARG A 654 -17.44 -4.84 25.68
C ARG A 654 -15.94 -4.62 25.57
N GLY A 655 -15.49 -3.36 25.49
CA GLY A 655 -14.08 -3.00 25.30
C GLY A 655 -13.32 -2.87 26.63
N LEU A 656 -12.01 -2.67 26.53
CA LEU A 656 -11.14 -2.51 27.69
C LEU A 656 -11.32 -1.14 28.35
N LYS A 657 -11.39 -0.08 27.56
CA LYS A 657 -11.39 1.33 28.01
C LYS A 657 -12.61 1.69 28.83
N GLU A 658 -13.78 1.23 28.40
CA GLU A 658 -15.06 1.47 29.08
C GLU A 658 -15.05 0.83 30.49
N ASN A 659 -14.55 -0.39 30.58
CA ASN A 659 -14.44 -1.09 31.85
C ASN A 659 -13.45 -0.42 32.80
N VAL A 660 -12.31 0.08 32.28
CA VAL A 660 -11.33 0.84 33.04
C VAL A 660 -11.95 2.14 33.58
N ILE A 661 -12.67 2.89 32.74
CA ILE A 661 -13.30 4.15 33.13
C ILE A 661 -14.35 3.95 34.21
N VAL A 662 -15.14 2.84 34.11
CA VAL A 662 -16.19 2.51 35.08
C VAL A 662 -15.61 1.83 36.34
N GLY A 663 -14.32 1.46 36.36
CA GLY A 663 -13.66 0.79 37.48
C GLY A 663 -13.98 -0.70 37.61
N ARG A 664 -14.32 -1.35 36.49
CA ARG A 664 -14.55 -2.80 36.42
C ARG A 664 -13.33 -3.55 35.93
N LEU A 665 -13.31 -4.87 36.14
CA LEU A 665 -12.28 -5.72 35.53
C LEU A 665 -12.38 -5.67 34.01
N ILE A 666 -11.24 -5.64 33.33
CA ILE A 666 -11.17 -5.64 31.87
C ILE A 666 -11.56 -7.03 31.31
N PRO A 667 -12.26 -7.12 30.17
CA PRO A 667 -12.60 -8.38 29.52
C PRO A 667 -11.40 -8.95 28.73
N ALA A 668 -10.24 -9.06 29.39
CA ALA A 668 -9.00 -9.61 28.85
C ALA A 668 -8.19 -10.30 29.95
N GLY A 669 -7.34 -11.25 29.59
CA GLY A 669 -6.53 -12.01 30.53
C GLY A 669 -7.40 -12.74 31.56
N THR A 670 -7.01 -12.68 32.82
CA THR A 670 -7.76 -13.30 33.94
C THR A 670 -9.15 -12.71 34.18
N GLY A 671 -9.40 -11.47 33.74
CA GLY A 671 -10.70 -10.82 33.81
C GLY A 671 -11.76 -11.42 32.89
N MET A 672 -11.34 -12.11 31.81
CA MET A 672 -12.25 -12.74 30.86
C MET A 672 -13.13 -13.83 31.53
N ALA A 673 -12.51 -14.71 32.31
CA ALA A 673 -13.23 -15.73 33.07
C ALA A 673 -14.27 -15.14 34.02
N PHE A 674 -13.97 -13.99 34.66
CA PHE A 674 -14.94 -13.28 35.52
C PHE A 674 -16.13 -12.78 34.70
N HIS A 675 -15.90 -12.20 33.52
CA HIS A 675 -16.98 -11.72 32.66
C HIS A 675 -17.84 -12.86 32.09
N GLU A 676 -17.25 -14.00 31.76
CA GLU A 676 -17.98 -15.20 31.33
C GLU A 676 -18.85 -15.76 32.43
N ALA A 677 -18.30 -15.92 33.64
CA ALA A 677 -19.05 -16.35 34.80
C ALA A 677 -20.21 -15.41 35.13
N ARG A 678 -20.01 -14.10 34.97
CA ARG A 678 -21.05 -13.09 35.15
C ARG A 678 -22.17 -13.23 34.12
N LYS A 679 -21.82 -13.35 32.82
CA LYS A 679 -22.82 -13.55 31.75
C LYS A 679 -23.63 -14.81 31.95
N THR A 680 -22.98 -15.90 32.37
CA THR A 680 -23.67 -17.17 32.68
C THR A 680 -24.65 -17.00 33.83
N LYS A 681 -24.24 -16.26 34.88
CA LYS A 681 -25.11 -15.98 36.03
C LYS A 681 -26.28 -15.08 35.58
N GLU A 682 -26.05 -14.01 34.86
CA GLU A 682 -27.11 -13.10 34.35
C GLU A 682 -28.12 -13.90 33.48
N ALA A 683 -27.63 -14.80 32.60
CA ALA A 683 -28.50 -15.65 31.79
C ALA A 683 -29.34 -16.62 32.64
N MET A 684 -28.79 -17.18 33.72
CA MET A 684 -29.51 -18.00 34.66
C MET A 684 -30.56 -17.19 35.41
N ASP A 685 -30.20 -16.03 35.91
CA ASP A 685 -31.11 -15.14 36.63
C ASP A 685 -32.29 -14.70 35.74
N ASP A 686 -32.03 -14.40 34.45
CA ASP A 686 -33.05 -14.06 33.46
C ASP A 686 -33.93 -15.25 33.09
N ALA A 687 -33.39 -16.47 33.00
CA ALA A 687 -34.17 -17.67 32.78
C ALA A 687 -35.10 -17.94 33.95
N GLU A 688 -34.61 -17.75 35.18
CA GLU A 688 -35.41 -17.90 36.40
C GLU A 688 -36.52 -16.85 36.45
N ARG A 689 -36.23 -15.58 36.16
CA ARG A 689 -37.24 -14.50 36.05
C ARG A 689 -38.33 -14.83 35.03
N ARG A 690 -37.93 -15.36 33.85
CA ARG A 690 -38.89 -15.77 32.82
C ARG A 690 -39.76 -16.91 33.27
N SER A 691 -39.19 -17.89 33.96
CA SER A 691 -39.97 -19.02 34.49
C SER A 691 -40.99 -18.59 35.55
N ILE A 692 -40.59 -17.65 36.43
CA ILE A 692 -41.50 -17.06 37.44
C ILE A 692 -42.61 -16.27 36.73
N ALA A 693 -42.28 -15.40 35.75
CA ALA A 693 -43.28 -14.64 35.02
C ALA A 693 -44.24 -15.51 34.22
N LEU A 694 -43.78 -16.63 33.67
CA LEU A 694 -44.64 -17.63 33.03
C LEU A 694 -45.60 -18.30 34.03
N GLN A 695 -45.13 -18.68 35.22
CA GLN A 695 -45.94 -19.24 36.24
C GLN A 695 -47.01 -18.23 36.75
N GLU A 696 -46.61 -16.99 36.99
CA GLU A 696 -47.55 -15.92 37.36
C GLU A 696 -48.60 -15.66 36.26
N ALA A 697 -48.20 -15.71 34.97
CA ALA A 697 -49.12 -15.55 33.83
C ALA A 697 -50.10 -16.76 33.75
N GLU A 698 -49.61 -17.99 33.97
CA GLU A 698 -50.46 -19.18 34.00
C GLU A 698 -51.45 -19.19 35.18
N GLU A 699 -51.02 -18.74 36.40
CA GLU A 699 -51.88 -18.57 37.53
C GLU A 699 -52.96 -17.50 37.27
N LEU A 700 -52.57 -16.35 36.67
CA LEU A 700 -53.50 -15.31 36.33
C LEU A 700 -54.52 -15.76 35.27
N ALA A 701 -54.10 -16.51 34.28
CA ALA A 701 -54.95 -17.12 33.28
C ALA A 701 -55.93 -18.16 33.90
N ALA A 702 -55.44 -18.97 34.81
CA ALA A 702 -56.27 -19.92 35.58
C ALA A 702 -57.35 -19.22 36.43
N VAL A 703 -57.00 -18.14 37.10
CA VAL A 703 -57.92 -17.34 37.90
C VAL A 703 -58.97 -16.64 36.98
N GLN A 704 -58.56 -16.14 35.82
CA GLN A 704 -59.50 -15.56 34.84
C GLN A 704 -60.48 -16.62 34.28
N LEU A 705 -60.00 -17.82 33.96
CA LEU A 705 -60.83 -18.92 33.51
C LEU A 705 -61.81 -19.32 34.63
N ALA A 706 -61.40 -19.47 35.87
CA ALA A 706 -62.27 -19.76 36.96
C ALA A 706 -63.34 -18.66 37.20
N GLN A 707 -63.00 -17.41 37.02
CA GLN A 707 -63.97 -16.33 37.07
C GLN A 707 -64.99 -16.34 35.91
N VAL A 708 -64.58 -16.70 34.68
CA VAL A 708 -65.44 -16.88 33.52
C VAL A 708 -66.37 -18.09 33.74
N ASP A 709 -65.87 -19.20 34.25
CA ASP A 709 -66.66 -20.37 34.55
C ASP A 709 -67.70 -20.10 35.69
N ALA A 710 -67.29 -19.35 36.72
CA ALA A 710 -68.21 -18.88 37.76
C ALA A 710 -69.32 -17.92 37.27
N ALA A 711 -68.94 -17.04 36.33
CA ALA A 711 -69.90 -16.14 35.70
C ALA A 711 -70.87 -16.86 34.72
N THR A 712 -70.40 -17.93 34.06
CA THR A 712 -71.25 -18.76 33.16
C THR A 712 -72.15 -19.72 33.99
N ALA A 713 -71.73 -20.12 35.18
CA ALA A 713 -72.54 -20.95 36.08
C ALA A 713 -73.68 -20.13 36.80
N ALA A 714 -73.54 -18.84 36.94
CA ALA A 714 -74.57 -17.92 37.41
C ALA A 714 -75.47 -17.45 36.21
N GLY A 715 -76.07 -18.43 35.52
CA GLY A 715 -77.06 -18.21 34.50
C GLY A 715 -78.24 -17.36 35.03
N PRO A 716 -78.91 -16.56 34.20
CA PRO A 716 -79.98 -15.70 34.60
C PRO A 716 -81.13 -16.51 35.20
N SER A 717 -81.29 -16.44 36.52
CA SER A 717 -82.53 -16.84 37.17
C SER A 717 -83.65 -15.99 36.57
N GLY A 718 -84.49 -16.63 35.83
CA GLY A 718 -85.54 -16.05 35.01
C GLY A 718 -86.57 -15.19 35.74
N GLU A 719 -87.08 -14.33 35.00
CA GLU A 719 -88.53 -14.11 34.88
C GLU A 719 -88.86 -13.99 33.43
#